data_919918e0043307c39ff3cde4d0d8261a
#
_entry.id   919918e0043307c39ff3cde4d0d8261a
#
_cell.length_a   1.000
_cell.length_b   1.000
_cell.length_c   1.000
_cell.angle_alpha   90.00
_cell.angle_beta   90.00
_cell.angle_gamma   90.00
#
_symmetry.space_group_name_H-M   'P 1'
#
loop_
_entity.id
_entity.type
_entity.pdbx_description
1 polymer ?
#
loop_
_entity_poly.entity_id
_entity_poly.type
_entity_poly.pdbx_seq_one_letter_code
_entity_poly.pdbx_strand_id
1 'polypeptide(L)'
;MTTKKKVYLASFLAPMVIMFIAWAIDGFFPFGARSLMAVDFNAQYIGLYAYFKHLFLNWDWSSFFYSFSKSIGGGMLGIWGFNLLSPFNFLFLFFSEENFQWIVPVVIALRYGTMGLTMTHFLVKRYDGLKKKAYLLPIVATIYALNGFNVSYQMNPIFYDGMIMLPLVLIGVEQVLDNESPRGYIGMLALALFVHFYMGYMTCIFVVIYAFFYVIRSKEFTNIKVVFERMLKLACASIIAVGMVAAILLPIIISLVSTKGGLQNSLKFEWTLQINPLEILSKLFLGSFDNDSWPAGPNLPNIYVASFGILGTIYYFISKKITKWGKVAAGFVLVVFLISCAHEFTSKLWHMGQNPAGFFYRFSWIIAFFLVYLAYLSLREVERFTAKEASILFVGMAIIFGIVQFQEHSFLTIWQRIATLGIFMIMLLVLFWTKAKKPWAVIAVLTAVELTANAAIVQSRVGYTDAYKYHDSVLQLKDAINPIRPDDTDFYRINKTFNLSKNDPFMVDYPGLSVFSSNLENSTRDLFDRLGNNGINATTYYQGTPLQDALFSVKYLVAPKPVYTKEYPDTSKMYVFGNMVTRKDITSKEPVYEATRTKTYETGLILPIAYGVNDATVNVKLENHQPIQNHNKIVQAMGATSENYLTLLAANEVKLDNMEVPDSSKPETYKRVDSSKPGTITYHLVPQSSEDYWVSIPQKLSHTNKNKVRILLNGNTYDFQDKFQQTQLIQVAHDSLGKAVDLTIEIDTDDEYNLSGLRLARSNSALVNRMIEERQLQGMKVTHWDDSHIQGTVNITDDSTWMMTSIPYEKGWTVKVDGQVVGTAKVWDSLLAFQITPGEHTIEMTYMPEGFMAGLVISILSICIYVLAIYKKWI
;
A
#
# COMPACT_ATOMS: atom_id res chain seq x y z
N MET A 1 -27.90 -34.52 -3.07
CA MET A 1 -27.10 -33.56 -2.26
C MET A 1 -27.90 -33.20 -1.03
N THR A 2 -27.37 -33.35 0.19
CA THR A 2 -28.06 -33.00 1.45
C THR A 2 -28.33 -31.48 1.54
N THR A 3 -29.36 -31.08 2.33
CA THR A 3 -29.69 -29.65 2.55
C THR A 3 -28.46 -28.87 3.01
N LYS A 4 -27.63 -29.43 3.88
CA LYS A 4 -26.36 -28.83 4.33
C LYS A 4 -25.45 -28.52 3.14
N LYS A 5 -25.17 -29.51 2.27
CA LYS A 5 -24.30 -29.31 1.10
C LYS A 5 -24.84 -28.25 0.14
N LYS A 6 -26.19 -28.21 -0.07
CA LYS A 6 -26.81 -27.19 -0.93
C LYS A 6 -26.64 -25.77 -0.37
N VAL A 7 -26.81 -25.59 0.94
CA VAL A 7 -26.67 -24.28 1.61
C VAL A 7 -25.22 -23.78 1.53
N TYR A 8 -24.25 -24.61 1.86
CA TYR A 8 -22.84 -24.23 1.79
C TYR A 8 -22.42 -23.88 0.36
N LEU A 9 -22.84 -24.70 -0.63
CA LEU A 9 -22.56 -24.42 -2.04
C LEU A 9 -23.22 -23.11 -2.51
N ALA A 10 -24.47 -22.87 -2.13
CA ALA A 10 -25.15 -21.62 -2.48
C ALA A 10 -24.47 -20.40 -1.84
N SER A 11 -24.05 -20.51 -0.57
CA SER A 11 -23.35 -19.44 0.13
C SER A 11 -21.96 -19.15 -0.46
N PHE A 12 -21.33 -20.14 -1.08
CA PHE A 12 -20.06 -19.98 -1.78
C PHE A 12 -20.26 -19.38 -3.17
N LEU A 13 -21.18 -19.92 -3.96
CA LEU A 13 -21.35 -19.55 -5.35
C LEU A 13 -22.11 -18.24 -5.56
N ALA A 14 -23.09 -17.91 -4.70
CA ALA A 14 -23.94 -16.74 -4.91
C ALA A 14 -23.15 -15.43 -4.97
N PRO A 15 -22.25 -15.10 -4.03
CA PRO A 15 -21.45 -13.88 -4.13
C PRO A 15 -20.52 -13.87 -5.34
N MET A 16 -19.98 -15.01 -5.75
CA MET A 16 -19.14 -15.12 -6.95
C MET A 16 -19.96 -14.80 -8.23
N VAL A 17 -21.12 -15.43 -8.38
CA VAL A 17 -21.97 -15.23 -9.55
C VAL A 17 -22.44 -13.79 -9.66
N ILE A 18 -22.85 -13.18 -8.56
CA ILE A 18 -23.27 -11.77 -8.51
C ILE A 18 -22.12 -10.87 -8.96
N MET A 19 -20.89 -11.10 -8.48
CA MET A 19 -19.76 -10.30 -8.90
C MET A 19 -19.38 -10.50 -10.37
N PHE A 20 -19.41 -11.73 -10.89
CA PHE A 20 -19.19 -11.97 -12.32
C PHE A 20 -20.24 -11.26 -13.18
N ILE A 21 -21.50 -11.21 -12.74
CA ILE A 21 -22.54 -10.45 -13.45
C ILE A 21 -22.24 -8.94 -13.41
N ALA A 22 -21.85 -8.40 -12.25
CA ALA A 22 -21.48 -6.99 -12.11
C ALA A 22 -20.26 -6.64 -13.00
N TRP A 23 -19.23 -7.48 -13.02
CA TRP A 23 -18.06 -7.29 -13.88
C TRP A 23 -18.43 -7.35 -15.37
N ALA A 24 -19.34 -8.24 -15.76
CA ALA A 24 -19.81 -8.32 -17.13
C ALA A 24 -20.59 -7.05 -17.56
N ILE A 25 -21.43 -6.51 -16.66
CA ILE A 25 -22.16 -5.26 -16.89
C ILE A 25 -21.19 -4.09 -17.11
N ASP A 26 -20.13 -4.00 -16.33
CA ASP A 26 -19.17 -2.89 -16.38
C ASP A 26 -18.03 -3.12 -17.39
N GLY A 27 -18.03 -4.22 -18.11
CA GLY A 27 -17.03 -4.53 -19.13
C GLY A 27 -15.63 -4.83 -18.57
N PHE A 28 -15.58 -5.49 -17.42
CA PHE A 28 -14.31 -5.99 -16.89
C PHE A 28 -13.84 -7.23 -17.63
N PHE A 29 -12.53 -7.39 -17.70
CA PHE A 29 -11.90 -8.59 -18.27
C PHE A 29 -12.33 -9.85 -17.50
N PRO A 30 -12.69 -10.97 -18.15
CA PRO A 30 -12.61 -11.22 -19.60
C PRO A 30 -13.83 -10.78 -20.43
N PHE A 31 -14.82 -10.09 -19.86
CA PHE A 31 -16.04 -9.65 -20.56
C PHE A 31 -15.84 -8.35 -21.34
N GLY A 32 -14.76 -7.62 -21.09
CA GLY A 32 -14.38 -6.37 -21.75
C GLY A 32 -12.92 -6.02 -21.46
N ALA A 33 -12.51 -4.80 -21.75
CA ALA A 33 -11.13 -4.34 -21.65
C ALA A 33 -10.72 -3.79 -20.29
N ARG A 34 -11.66 -3.56 -19.35
CA ARG A 34 -11.33 -2.98 -18.04
C ARG A 34 -10.63 -4.00 -17.15
N SER A 35 -9.47 -3.64 -16.59
CA SER A 35 -8.73 -4.51 -15.68
C SER A 35 -9.18 -4.30 -14.23
N LEU A 36 -9.34 -5.37 -13.45
CA LEU A 36 -9.52 -5.29 -12.00
C LEU A 36 -8.25 -4.83 -11.27
N MET A 37 -7.11 -4.84 -11.94
CA MET A 37 -5.84 -4.33 -11.44
C MET A 37 -5.82 -2.80 -11.55
N ALA A 38 -6.33 -2.14 -10.52
CA ALA A 38 -6.42 -0.70 -10.45
C ALA A 38 -5.83 -0.18 -9.14
N VAL A 39 -5.43 1.08 -9.10
CA VAL A 39 -4.93 1.77 -7.91
C VAL A 39 -3.80 0.97 -7.24
N ASP A 40 -3.90 0.64 -5.96
CA ASP A 40 -2.87 -0.11 -5.22
C ASP A 40 -2.63 -1.52 -5.79
N PHE A 41 -3.65 -2.15 -6.40
CA PHE A 41 -3.46 -3.46 -7.02
C PHE A 41 -2.41 -3.39 -8.13
N ASN A 42 -2.55 -2.45 -9.04
CA ASN A 42 -1.59 -2.24 -10.14
C ASN A 42 -0.29 -1.61 -9.63
N ALA A 43 -0.40 -0.60 -8.75
CA ALA A 43 0.77 0.15 -8.30
C ALA A 43 1.67 -0.63 -7.33
N GLN A 44 1.11 -1.60 -6.58
CA GLN A 44 1.82 -2.27 -5.49
C GLN A 44 1.74 -3.80 -5.58
N TYR A 45 0.53 -4.39 -5.57
CA TYR A 45 0.39 -5.82 -5.24
C TYR A 45 0.79 -6.75 -6.37
N ILE A 46 0.54 -6.37 -7.62
CA ILE A 46 0.78 -7.26 -8.75
C ILE A 46 2.28 -7.62 -8.90
N GLY A 47 3.17 -6.64 -8.69
CA GLY A 47 4.61 -6.88 -8.66
C GLY A 47 5.03 -7.79 -7.50
N LEU A 48 4.39 -7.62 -6.32
CA LEU A 48 4.66 -8.47 -5.16
C LEU A 48 4.18 -9.91 -5.37
N TYR A 49 3.09 -10.14 -6.11
CA TYR A 49 2.66 -11.50 -6.46
C TYR A 49 3.59 -12.16 -7.48
N ALA A 50 4.20 -11.39 -8.38
CA ALA A 50 5.27 -11.88 -9.24
C ALA A 50 6.50 -12.29 -8.40
N TYR A 51 6.92 -11.43 -7.46
CA TYR A 51 8.01 -11.74 -6.52
C TYR A 51 7.73 -13.01 -5.70
N PHE A 52 6.52 -13.16 -5.14
CA PHE A 52 6.09 -14.37 -4.47
C PHE A 52 6.27 -15.62 -5.37
N LYS A 53 5.88 -15.51 -6.63
CA LYS A 53 6.05 -16.59 -7.62
C LYS A 53 7.51 -16.91 -7.87
N HIS A 54 8.36 -15.89 -8.09
CA HIS A 54 9.80 -16.09 -8.34
C HIS A 54 10.47 -16.83 -7.19
N LEU A 55 10.21 -16.41 -5.95
CA LEU A 55 10.75 -17.07 -4.75
C LEU A 55 10.36 -18.55 -4.69
N PHE A 56 9.07 -18.88 -4.88
CA PHE A 56 8.62 -20.27 -4.77
C PHE A 56 9.04 -21.15 -5.94
N LEU A 57 9.10 -20.64 -7.18
CA LEU A 57 9.49 -21.43 -8.35
C LEU A 57 10.99 -21.62 -8.46
N ASN A 58 11.79 -20.62 -8.06
CA ASN A 58 13.24 -20.68 -8.13
C ASN A 58 13.87 -21.22 -6.83
N TRP A 59 13.06 -21.47 -5.78
CA TRP A 59 13.55 -21.87 -4.43
C TRP A 59 14.55 -20.87 -3.83
N ASP A 60 14.41 -19.60 -4.20
CA ASP A 60 15.28 -18.53 -3.74
C ASP A 60 14.85 -18.01 -2.37
N TRP A 61 15.18 -18.75 -1.32
CA TRP A 61 14.86 -18.42 0.05
C TRP A 61 15.71 -17.28 0.63
N SER A 62 16.78 -16.87 -0.06
CA SER A 62 17.57 -15.69 0.33
C SER A 62 16.69 -14.44 0.29
N SER A 63 15.85 -14.33 -0.74
CA SER A 63 14.91 -13.24 -0.95
C SER A 63 13.76 -13.17 0.08
N PHE A 64 13.58 -14.21 0.92
CA PHE A 64 12.50 -14.19 1.93
C PHE A 64 12.72 -13.13 3.01
N PHE A 65 13.94 -12.88 3.43
CA PHE A 65 14.25 -11.94 4.50
C PHE A 65 14.63 -10.56 4.01
N TYR A 66 15.31 -10.47 2.88
CA TYR A 66 15.80 -9.23 2.31
C TYR A 66 15.63 -9.24 0.78
N SER A 67 15.56 -8.08 0.13
CA SER A 67 15.59 -8.02 -1.33
C SER A 67 16.20 -6.74 -1.87
N PHE A 68 17.07 -6.87 -2.88
CA PHE A 68 17.58 -5.78 -3.68
C PHE A 68 16.59 -5.28 -4.74
N SER A 69 15.48 -5.97 -4.95
CA SER A 69 14.34 -5.47 -5.71
C SER A 69 13.51 -4.42 -4.94
N LYS A 70 13.78 -4.22 -3.64
CA LYS A 70 13.15 -3.22 -2.78
C LYS A 70 13.98 -1.94 -2.73
N SER A 71 13.81 -1.04 -3.68
CA SER A 71 14.64 0.17 -3.78
C SER A 71 16.15 -0.18 -3.85
N ILE A 72 16.99 0.48 -3.06
CA ILE A 72 18.43 0.13 -2.95
C ILE A 72 18.68 -1.09 -2.05
N GLY A 73 17.65 -1.79 -1.64
CA GLY A 73 17.61 -2.96 -0.75
C GLY A 73 16.75 -2.70 0.48
N GLY A 74 16.20 -3.75 1.07
CA GLY A 74 15.43 -3.63 2.32
C GLY A 74 14.80 -4.93 2.81
N GLY A 75 14.51 -4.97 4.13
CA GLY A 75 13.88 -6.11 4.79
C GLY A 75 12.48 -6.42 4.26
N MET A 76 12.17 -7.70 4.06
CA MET A 76 10.95 -8.16 3.40
C MET A 76 9.85 -8.64 4.33
N LEU A 77 10.13 -8.96 5.61
CA LEU A 77 9.11 -9.55 6.50
C LEU A 77 7.87 -8.68 6.69
N GLY A 78 8.01 -7.35 6.69
CA GLY A 78 6.88 -6.43 6.71
C GLY A 78 5.98 -6.58 5.48
N ILE A 79 6.56 -6.78 4.30
CA ILE A 79 5.85 -7.03 3.04
C ILE A 79 5.16 -8.41 3.08
N TRP A 80 5.86 -9.43 3.55
CA TRP A 80 5.28 -10.77 3.72
C TRP A 80 4.05 -10.74 4.60
N GLY A 81 4.13 -10.21 5.80
CA GLY A 81 3.03 -10.21 6.76
C GLY A 81 1.84 -9.30 6.37
N PHE A 82 2.06 -8.33 5.47
CA PHE A 82 1.01 -7.43 5.00
C PHE A 82 0.39 -7.85 3.66
N ASN A 83 1.16 -8.50 2.75
CA ASN A 83 0.72 -8.73 1.37
C ASN A 83 0.74 -10.19 0.91
N LEU A 84 1.67 -11.02 1.42
CA LEU A 84 2.07 -12.23 0.71
C LEU A 84 1.70 -13.56 1.38
N LEU A 85 1.38 -13.59 2.69
CA LEU A 85 1.11 -14.83 3.42
C LEU A 85 -0.29 -15.42 3.18
N SER A 86 -1.07 -14.84 2.28
CA SER A 86 -2.39 -15.37 1.91
C SER A 86 -2.27 -16.67 1.12
N PRO A 87 -3.02 -17.74 1.47
CA PRO A 87 -3.01 -18.99 0.71
C PRO A 87 -3.54 -18.84 -0.72
N PHE A 88 -4.32 -17.81 -1.01
CA PHE A 88 -4.82 -17.53 -2.36
C PHE A 88 -3.70 -17.09 -3.32
N ASN A 89 -2.58 -16.61 -2.80
CA ASN A 89 -1.45 -16.18 -3.62
C ASN A 89 -0.76 -17.35 -4.34
N PHE A 90 -0.88 -18.58 -3.83
CA PHE A 90 -0.39 -19.79 -4.52
C PHE A 90 -1.02 -20.01 -5.90
N LEU A 91 -2.19 -19.40 -6.17
CA LEU A 91 -2.83 -19.50 -7.48
C LEU A 91 -2.05 -18.75 -8.58
N PHE A 92 -1.26 -17.72 -8.22
CA PHE A 92 -0.41 -17.01 -9.17
C PHE A 92 0.77 -17.84 -9.68
N LEU A 93 1.17 -18.92 -8.98
CA LEU A 93 2.25 -19.82 -9.41
C LEU A 93 1.93 -20.50 -10.76
N PHE A 94 0.67 -20.66 -11.10
CA PHE A 94 0.21 -21.37 -12.30
C PHE A 94 0.10 -20.49 -13.55
N PHE A 95 0.37 -19.18 -13.43
CA PHE A 95 0.26 -18.23 -14.53
C PHE A 95 1.57 -17.46 -14.71
N SER A 96 1.94 -17.17 -15.95
CA SER A 96 3.05 -16.24 -16.21
C SER A 96 2.62 -14.80 -15.88
N GLU A 97 3.57 -13.93 -15.54
CA GLU A 97 3.31 -12.58 -15.00
C GLU A 97 2.48 -11.72 -15.97
N GLU A 98 2.75 -11.82 -17.29
CA GLU A 98 1.99 -11.14 -18.34
C GLU A 98 0.53 -11.62 -18.45
N ASN A 99 0.20 -12.78 -17.87
CA ASN A 99 -1.12 -13.39 -17.87
C ASN A 99 -1.87 -13.26 -16.55
N PHE A 100 -1.38 -12.48 -15.60
CA PHE A 100 -2.06 -12.30 -14.31
C PHE A 100 -3.45 -11.70 -14.41
N GLN A 101 -3.79 -10.98 -15.49
CA GLN A 101 -5.16 -10.51 -15.71
C GLN A 101 -6.19 -11.66 -15.77
N TRP A 102 -5.81 -12.89 -16.09
CA TRP A 102 -6.71 -14.04 -16.12
C TRP A 102 -7.01 -14.59 -14.73
N ILE A 103 -5.99 -14.64 -13.86
CA ILE A 103 -6.14 -15.24 -12.54
C ILE A 103 -6.70 -14.26 -11.50
N VAL A 104 -6.50 -12.96 -11.66
CA VAL A 104 -6.98 -11.94 -10.71
C VAL A 104 -8.47 -11.99 -10.46
N PRO A 105 -9.37 -12.01 -11.48
CA PRO A 105 -10.81 -12.14 -11.25
C PRO A 105 -11.18 -13.42 -10.51
N VAL A 106 -10.50 -14.53 -10.81
CA VAL A 106 -10.74 -15.83 -10.15
C VAL A 106 -10.37 -15.76 -8.67
N VAL A 107 -9.19 -15.23 -8.34
CA VAL A 107 -8.72 -15.08 -6.94
C VAL A 107 -9.68 -14.19 -6.14
N ILE A 108 -10.11 -13.07 -6.69
CA ILE A 108 -11.06 -12.16 -6.02
C ILE A 108 -12.41 -12.86 -5.82
N ALA A 109 -12.94 -13.53 -6.85
CA ALA A 109 -14.19 -14.26 -6.75
C ALA A 109 -14.14 -15.40 -5.71
N LEU A 110 -13.05 -16.18 -5.68
CA LEU A 110 -12.84 -17.24 -4.69
C LEU A 110 -12.82 -16.68 -3.26
N ARG A 111 -12.23 -15.52 -3.03
CA ARG A 111 -12.23 -14.86 -1.72
C ARG A 111 -13.65 -14.44 -1.32
N TYR A 112 -14.45 -13.87 -2.23
CA TYR A 112 -15.87 -13.58 -1.96
C TYR A 112 -16.66 -14.85 -1.62
N GLY A 113 -16.48 -15.92 -2.38
CA GLY A 113 -17.10 -17.21 -2.10
C GLY A 113 -16.71 -17.76 -0.72
N THR A 114 -15.42 -17.66 -0.38
CA THR A 114 -14.90 -18.15 0.92
C THR A 114 -15.43 -17.32 2.10
N MET A 115 -15.60 -15.98 1.96
CA MET A 115 -16.27 -15.15 2.97
C MET A 115 -17.69 -15.62 3.22
N GLY A 116 -18.46 -15.91 2.15
CA GLY A 116 -19.80 -16.47 2.27
C GLY A 116 -19.81 -17.82 2.96
N LEU A 117 -18.84 -18.68 2.66
CA LEU A 117 -18.68 -20.00 3.27
C LEU A 117 -18.39 -19.91 4.77
N THR A 118 -17.43 -19.07 5.19
CA THR A 118 -17.04 -18.94 6.61
C THR A 118 -18.14 -18.30 7.45
N MET A 119 -18.85 -17.30 6.90
CA MET A 119 -20.03 -16.71 7.56
C MET A 119 -21.13 -17.75 7.75
N THR A 120 -21.42 -18.55 6.73
CA THR A 120 -22.39 -19.66 6.84
C THR A 120 -21.95 -20.67 7.89
N HIS A 121 -20.65 -21.02 7.91
CA HIS A 121 -20.11 -21.97 8.89
C HIS A 121 -20.27 -21.46 10.33
N PHE A 122 -20.00 -20.20 10.59
CA PHE A 122 -20.23 -19.55 11.89
C PHE A 122 -21.69 -19.66 12.33
N LEU A 123 -22.62 -19.28 11.44
CA LEU A 123 -24.06 -19.30 11.76
C LEU A 123 -24.62 -20.73 11.95
N VAL A 124 -24.10 -21.69 11.19
CA VAL A 124 -24.48 -23.11 11.35
C VAL A 124 -23.93 -23.67 12.66
N LYS A 125 -22.68 -23.39 12.98
CA LYS A 125 -21.98 -23.97 14.13
C LYS A 125 -22.50 -23.43 15.46
N ARG A 126 -22.81 -22.13 15.51
CA ARG A 126 -23.16 -21.43 16.77
C ARG A 126 -24.64 -21.13 16.93
N TYR A 127 -25.41 -21.11 15.86
CA TYR A 127 -26.82 -20.67 15.89
C TYR A 127 -27.81 -21.63 15.28
N ASP A 128 -27.47 -22.91 15.15
CA ASP A 128 -28.33 -23.94 14.56
C ASP A 128 -28.94 -23.53 13.20
N GLY A 129 -28.21 -22.80 12.40
CA GLY A 129 -28.72 -22.15 11.20
C GLY A 129 -29.45 -23.06 10.21
N LEU A 130 -29.02 -24.34 10.13
CA LEU A 130 -29.67 -25.33 9.27
C LEU A 130 -31.04 -25.79 9.79
N LYS A 131 -31.28 -25.79 11.12
CA LYS A 131 -32.51 -26.26 11.73
C LYS A 131 -33.65 -25.23 11.65
N LYS A 132 -33.33 -23.93 11.73
CA LYS A 132 -34.32 -22.86 11.75
C LYS A 132 -34.75 -22.40 10.35
N LYS A 133 -33.93 -21.73 9.62
CA LYS A 133 -34.24 -21.20 8.26
C LYS A 133 -33.03 -21.31 7.37
N ALA A 134 -32.69 -22.50 6.93
CA ALA A 134 -31.48 -22.78 6.16
C ALA A 134 -31.33 -21.89 4.91
N TYR A 135 -32.42 -21.42 4.31
CA TYR A 135 -32.43 -20.54 3.15
C TYR A 135 -32.02 -19.10 3.44
N LEU A 136 -32.04 -18.66 4.71
CA LEU A 136 -31.49 -17.35 5.09
C LEU A 136 -29.97 -17.30 5.02
N LEU A 137 -29.31 -18.44 5.23
CA LEU A 137 -27.86 -18.50 5.30
C LEU A 137 -27.19 -17.99 4.02
N PRO A 138 -27.57 -18.45 2.81
CA PRO A 138 -26.98 -17.89 1.59
C PRO A 138 -27.23 -16.39 1.40
N ILE A 139 -28.41 -15.87 1.79
CA ILE A 139 -28.74 -14.44 1.68
C ILE A 139 -27.80 -13.63 2.57
N VAL A 140 -27.73 -13.98 3.85
CA VAL A 140 -26.90 -13.29 4.85
C VAL A 140 -25.41 -13.40 4.51
N ALA A 141 -24.97 -14.59 4.08
CA ALA A 141 -23.59 -14.84 3.66
C ALA A 141 -23.20 -14.01 2.44
N THR A 142 -24.11 -13.86 1.47
CA THR A 142 -23.87 -13.05 0.28
C THR A 142 -23.81 -11.56 0.62
N ILE A 143 -24.68 -11.06 1.50
CA ILE A 143 -24.61 -9.67 1.99
C ILE A 143 -23.29 -9.44 2.74
N TYR A 144 -22.86 -10.38 3.56
CA TYR A 144 -21.57 -10.29 4.24
C TYR A 144 -20.40 -10.22 3.26
N ALA A 145 -20.36 -11.10 2.27
CA ALA A 145 -19.31 -11.16 1.27
C ALA A 145 -19.28 -9.90 0.38
N LEU A 146 -20.44 -9.35 0.02
CA LEU A 146 -20.60 -8.22 -0.90
C LEU A 146 -21.05 -6.93 -0.19
N ASN A 147 -20.63 -6.74 1.07
CA ASN A 147 -20.91 -5.50 1.78
C ASN A 147 -20.16 -4.30 1.15
N GLY A 148 -20.54 -3.11 1.57
CA GLY A 148 -19.99 -1.86 1.01
C GLY A 148 -18.48 -1.75 1.05
N PHE A 149 -17.82 -2.22 2.13
CA PHE A 149 -16.37 -2.19 2.22
C PHE A 149 -15.71 -3.09 1.16
N ASN A 150 -16.17 -4.34 1.06
CA ASN A 150 -15.58 -5.32 0.16
C ASN A 150 -15.71 -4.92 -1.31
N VAL A 151 -16.87 -4.39 -1.71
CA VAL A 151 -17.10 -3.96 -3.08
C VAL A 151 -16.35 -2.66 -3.41
N SER A 152 -16.34 -1.69 -2.47
CA SER A 152 -15.67 -0.41 -2.68
C SER A 152 -14.14 -0.53 -2.75
N TYR A 153 -13.57 -1.50 -2.02
CA TYR A 153 -12.12 -1.67 -1.90
C TYR A 153 -11.61 -2.95 -2.56
N GLN A 154 -12.26 -3.43 -3.63
CA GLN A 154 -11.82 -4.66 -4.32
C GLN A 154 -10.42 -4.54 -4.97
N MET A 155 -9.92 -3.32 -5.18
CA MET A 155 -8.53 -3.07 -5.59
C MET A 155 -7.51 -3.36 -4.46
N ASN A 156 -7.97 -3.69 -3.24
CA ASN A 156 -7.16 -4.10 -2.10
C ASN A 156 -7.54 -5.50 -1.62
N PRO A 157 -7.41 -6.55 -2.45
CA PRO A 157 -7.84 -7.90 -2.08
C PRO A 157 -7.07 -8.50 -0.91
N ILE A 158 -5.96 -7.90 -0.52
CA ILE A 158 -5.18 -8.27 0.67
C ILE A 158 -5.99 -8.16 1.96
N PHE A 159 -6.97 -7.26 2.03
CA PHE A 159 -7.83 -7.12 3.21
C PHE A 159 -8.82 -8.27 3.39
N TYR A 160 -9.15 -9.00 2.33
CA TYR A 160 -10.20 -10.01 2.32
C TYR A 160 -9.93 -11.21 3.23
N ASP A 161 -8.66 -11.52 3.47
CA ASP A 161 -8.30 -12.60 4.38
C ASP A 161 -8.79 -12.33 5.83
N GLY A 162 -8.79 -11.07 6.26
CA GLY A 162 -9.37 -10.69 7.55
C GLY A 162 -10.87 -10.99 7.64
N MET A 163 -11.62 -10.70 6.55
CA MET A 163 -13.06 -11.00 6.49
C MET A 163 -13.34 -12.51 6.46
N ILE A 164 -12.48 -13.27 5.78
CA ILE A 164 -12.59 -14.75 5.76
C ILE A 164 -12.35 -15.30 7.16
N MET A 165 -11.37 -14.78 7.90
CA MET A 165 -10.97 -15.32 9.20
C MET A 165 -11.88 -14.90 10.34
N LEU A 166 -12.49 -13.71 10.31
CA LEU A 166 -13.31 -13.20 11.41
C LEU A 166 -14.41 -14.15 11.89
N PRO A 167 -15.29 -14.70 11.02
CA PRO A 167 -16.32 -15.63 11.48
C PRO A 167 -15.75 -16.89 12.15
N LEU A 168 -14.58 -17.36 11.69
CA LEU A 168 -13.92 -18.55 12.26
C LEU A 168 -13.33 -18.25 13.64
N VAL A 169 -12.72 -17.08 13.81
CA VAL A 169 -12.22 -16.60 15.11
C VAL A 169 -13.38 -16.47 16.10
N LEU A 170 -14.51 -15.89 15.69
CA LEU A 170 -15.68 -15.70 16.56
C LEU A 170 -16.35 -17.01 17.00
N ILE A 171 -16.31 -18.07 16.17
CA ILE A 171 -16.69 -19.42 16.64
C ILE A 171 -15.90 -19.78 17.90
N GLY A 172 -14.60 -19.61 17.85
CA GLY A 172 -13.72 -19.91 18.96
C GLY A 172 -13.93 -18.99 20.17
N VAL A 173 -14.14 -17.68 19.96
CA VAL A 173 -14.47 -16.73 21.05
C VAL A 173 -15.72 -17.18 21.81
N GLU A 174 -16.82 -17.47 21.11
CA GLU A 174 -18.05 -17.93 21.76
C GLU A 174 -17.85 -19.27 22.48
N GLN A 175 -17.08 -20.20 21.90
CA GLN A 175 -16.74 -21.47 22.56
C GLN A 175 -16.00 -21.24 23.88
N VAL A 176 -15.00 -20.38 23.91
CA VAL A 176 -14.26 -20.04 25.14
C VAL A 176 -15.18 -19.42 26.19
N LEU A 177 -16.04 -18.48 25.77
CA LEU A 177 -16.99 -17.80 26.64
C LEU A 177 -18.11 -18.74 27.15
N ASP A 178 -18.46 -19.79 26.42
CA ASP A 178 -19.38 -20.88 26.84
C ASP A 178 -18.64 -21.95 27.66
N ASN A 179 -17.38 -21.71 28.03
CA ASN A 179 -16.53 -22.65 28.79
C ASN A 179 -16.20 -23.94 28.01
N GLU A 180 -16.25 -23.89 26.69
CA GLU A 180 -15.78 -24.97 25.81
C GLU A 180 -14.25 -24.90 25.64
N SER A 181 -13.69 -25.79 24.81
CA SER A 181 -12.25 -25.84 24.52
C SER A 181 -11.78 -24.60 23.73
N PRO A 182 -10.67 -23.92 24.12
CA PRO A 182 -10.09 -22.78 23.40
C PRO A 182 -9.27 -23.17 22.16
N ARG A 183 -9.09 -24.46 21.84
CA ARG A 183 -8.23 -24.93 20.74
C ARG A 183 -8.52 -24.23 19.42
N GLY A 184 -9.81 -24.23 19.03
CA GLY A 184 -10.25 -23.60 17.79
C GLY A 184 -9.94 -22.10 17.76
N TYR A 185 -10.13 -21.42 18.86
CA TYR A 185 -9.83 -20.00 18.99
C TYR A 185 -8.34 -19.71 18.83
N ILE A 186 -7.48 -20.44 19.56
CA ILE A 186 -6.02 -20.25 19.49
C ILE A 186 -5.54 -20.44 18.05
N GLY A 187 -5.93 -21.54 17.41
CA GLY A 187 -5.49 -21.81 16.03
C GLY A 187 -6.00 -20.80 15.01
N MET A 188 -7.28 -20.40 15.09
CA MET A 188 -7.86 -19.46 14.11
C MET A 188 -7.35 -18.03 14.32
N LEU A 189 -7.11 -17.59 15.56
CA LEU A 189 -6.51 -16.28 15.82
C LEU A 189 -5.05 -16.24 15.37
N ALA A 190 -4.25 -17.28 15.67
CA ALA A 190 -2.89 -17.41 15.18
C ALA A 190 -2.83 -17.36 13.64
N LEU A 191 -3.72 -18.10 12.96
CA LEU A 191 -3.80 -18.09 11.50
C LEU A 191 -4.22 -16.72 10.95
N ALA A 192 -5.17 -16.03 11.58
CA ALA A 192 -5.62 -14.70 11.18
C ALA A 192 -4.46 -13.67 11.27
N LEU A 193 -3.68 -13.72 12.35
CA LEU A 193 -2.49 -12.87 12.53
C LEU A 193 -1.35 -13.23 11.56
N PHE A 194 -1.16 -14.51 11.27
CA PHE A 194 -0.15 -14.99 10.33
C PHE A 194 -0.45 -14.53 8.90
N VAL A 195 -1.67 -14.75 8.43
CA VAL A 195 -2.06 -14.46 7.03
C VAL A 195 -2.04 -12.95 6.74
N HIS A 196 -2.46 -12.13 7.70
CA HIS A 196 -2.45 -10.68 7.55
C HIS A 196 -2.47 -9.99 8.92
N PHE A 197 -1.30 -9.63 9.44
CA PHE A 197 -1.14 -9.13 10.81
C PHE A 197 -2.01 -7.87 11.10
N TYR A 198 -2.14 -6.96 10.13
CA TYR A 198 -2.89 -5.71 10.30
C TYR A 198 -4.41 -5.94 10.43
N MET A 199 -4.99 -6.84 9.62
CA MET A 199 -6.38 -7.22 9.75
C MET A 199 -6.61 -8.10 10.99
N GLY A 200 -5.62 -8.91 11.34
CA GLY A 200 -5.57 -9.68 12.58
C GLY A 200 -5.57 -8.77 13.82
N TYR A 201 -4.83 -7.65 13.79
CA TYR A 201 -4.87 -6.64 14.85
C TYR A 201 -6.26 -6.04 15.05
N MET A 202 -6.94 -5.64 13.96
CA MET A 202 -8.33 -5.15 14.01
C MET A 202 -9.28 -6.23 14.56
N THR A 203 -9.05 -7.48 14.18
CA THR A 203 -9.79 -8.63 14.72
C THR A 203 -9.58 -8.77 16.22
N CYS A 204 -8.36 -8.60 16.75
CA CYS A 204 -8.09 -8.63 18.19
C CYS A 204 -8.87 -7.53 18.95
N ILE A 205 -8.91 -6.30 18.44
CA ILE A 205 -9.73 -5.23 19.03
C ILE A 205 -11.20 -5.65 19.06
N PHE A 206 -11.71 -6.17 17.94
CA PHE A 206 -13.09 -6.56 17.88
C PHE A 206 -13.42 -7.76 18.76
N VAL A 207 -12.51 -8.70 18.94
CA VAL A 207 -12.67 -9.82 19.89
C VAL A 207 -12.99 -9.32 21.29
N VAL A 208 -12.31 -8.29 21.76
CA VAL A 208 -12.58 -7.69 23.07
C VAL A 208 -14.00 -7.09 23.11
N ILE A 209 -14.36 -6.26 22.11
CA ILE A 209 -15.68 -5.64 22.02
C ILE A 209 -16.78 -6.71 21.93
N TYR A 210 -16.56 -7.73 21.11
CA TYR A 210 -17.50 -8.84 20.90
C TYR A 210 -17.67 -9.71 22.14
N ALA A 211 -16.62 -9.94 22.90
CA ALA A 211 -16.68 -10.70 24.14
C ALA A 211 -17.58 -10.00 25.17
N PHE A 212 -17.47 -8.67 25.33
CA PHE A 212 -18.41 -7.91 26.16
C PHE A 212 -19.84 -7.99 25.63
N PHE A 213 -20.04 -7.84 24.31
CA PHE A 213 -21.35 -8.01 23.70
C PHE A 213 -21.96 -9.37 24.04
N TYR A 214 -21.17 -10.46 23.88
CA TYR A 214 -21.63 -11.82 24.09
C TYR A 214 -22.03 -12.07 25.54
N VAL A 215 -21.22 -11.66 26.48
CA VAL A 215 -21.45 -11.81 27.92
C VAL A 215 -22.67 -11.02 28.38
N ILE A 216 -22.83 -9.76 27.95
CA ILE A 216 -23.99 -8.94 28.33
C ILE A 216 -25.27 -9.52 27.72
N ARG A 217 -25.20 -9.98 26.46
CA ARG A 217 -26.35 -10.61 25.79
C ARG A 217 -26.82 -11.89 26.46
N SER A 218 -25.92 -12.72 26.98
CA SER A 218 -26.23 -14.00 27.65
C SER A 218 -26.79 -13.84 29.06
N LYS A 219 -26.79 -12.64 29.66
CA LYS A 219 -27.11 -12.32 31.04
C LYS A 219 -26.15 -12.92 32.09
N GLU A 220 -25.03 -13.46 31.67
CA GLU A 220 -24.05 -14.07 32.59
C GLU A 220 -23.21 -13.04 33.33
N PHE A 221 -23.29 -11.77 32.96
CA PHE A 221 -22.58 -10.66 33.62
C PHE A 221 -23.02 -10.46 35.09
N THR A 222 -24.11 -11.06 35.54
CA THR A 222 -24.56 -11.03 36.93
C THR A 222 -23.64 -11.79 37.89
N ASN A 223 -22.82 -12.73 37.37
CA ASN A 223 -21.78 -13.42 38.12
C ASN A 223 -20.41 -12.98 37.68
N ILE A 224 -19.91 -11.90 38.31
CA ILE A 224 -18.67 -11.24 37.91
C ILE A 224 -17.44 -12.15 37.99
N LYS A 225 -17.43 -13.14 38.92
CA LYS A 225 -16.35 -14.13 39.03
C LYS A 225 -16.26 -15.00 37.79
N VAL A 226 -17.40 -15.55 37.34
CA VAL A 226 -17.46 -16.37 36.11
C VAL A 226 -17.06 -15.57 34.89
N VAL A 227 -17.53 -14.33 34.79
CA VAL A 227 -17.13 -13.43 33.69
C VAL A 227 -15.62 -13.22 33.68
N PHE A 228 -15.04 -12.91 34.84
CA PHE A 228 -13.59 -12.70 34.94
C PHE A 228 -12.79 -13.95 34.56
N GLU A 229 -13.18 -15.12 35.06
CA GLU A 229 -12.53 -16.41 34.73
C GLU A 229 -12.55 -16.69 33.22
N ARG A 230 -13.68 -16.44 32.52
CA ARG A 230 -13.81 -16.64 31.07
C ARG A 230 -13.02 -15.60 30.27
N MET A 231 -13.04 -14.33 30.68
CA MET A 231 -12.24 -13.28 30.06
C MET A 231 -10.74 -13.55 30.23
N LEU A 232 -10.32 -14.03 31.40
CA LEU A 232 -8.94 -14.44 31.65
C LEU A 232 -8.54 -15.64 30.76
N LYS A 233 -9.42 -16.65 30.64
CA LYS A 233 -9.21 -17.79 29.73
C LYS A 233 -9.06 -17.33 28.27
N LEU A 234 -9.88 -16.38 27.83
CA LEU A 234 -9.80 -15.79 26.48
C LEU A 234 -8.47 -15.03 26.31
N ALA A 235 -8.07 -14.23 27.30
CA ALA A 235 -6.82 -13.49 27.26
C ALA A 235 -5.59 -14.41 27.20
N CYS A 236 -5.54 -15.45 28.04
CA CYS A 236 -4.47 -16.44 28.01
C CYS A 236 -4.41 -17.17 26.66
N ALA A 237 -5.54 -17.55 26.11
CA ALA A 237 -5.62 -18.16 24.78
C ALA A 237 -5.14 -17.22 23.67
N SER A 238 -5.44 -15.91 23.77
CA SER A 238 -4.95 -14.89 22.85
C SER A 238 -3.43 -14.73 22.92
N ILE A 239 -2.86 -14.73 24.11
CA ILE A 239 -1.40 -14.66 24.31
C ILE A 239 -0.69 -15.84 23.65
N ILE A 240 -1.22 -17.05 23.83
CA ILE A 240 -0.67 -18.25 23.16
C ILE A 240 -0.76 -18.11 21.64
N ALA A 241 -1.90 -17.65 21.10
CA ALA A 241 -2.09 -17.46 19.65
C ALA A 241 -1.11 -16.44 19.07
N VAL A 242 -0.92 -15.29 19.72
CA VAL A 242 0.06 -14.27 19.34
C VAL A 242 1.48 -14.85 19.42
N GLY A 243 1.79 -15.56 20.51
CA GLY A 243 3.09 -16.20 20.68
C GLY A 243 3.42 -17.20 19.58
N MET A 244 2.44 -18.00 19.10
CA MET A 244 2.65 -18.97 18.01
C MET A 244 3.16 -18.36 16.70
N VAL A 245 2.89 -17.10 16.47
CA VAL A 245 3.29 -16.37 15.25
C VAL A 245 4.34 -15.28 15.50
N ALA A 246 4.97 -15.28 16.67
CA ALA A 246 5.95 -14.28 17.09
C ALA A 246 7.17 -14.21 16.16
N ALA A 247 7.55 -15.31 15.49
CA ALA A 247 8.64 -15.33 14.51
C ALA A 247 8.42 -14.32 13.36
N ILE A 248 7.18 -14.09 12.98
CA ILE A 248 6.83 -13.10 11.94
C ILE A 248 6.44 -11.77 12.57
N LEU A 249 5.64 -11.76 13.65
CA LEU A 249 5.11 -10.53 14.24
C LEU A 249 6.18 -9.68 14.91
N LEU A 250 7.15 -10.29 15.63
CA LEU A 250 8.13 -9.52 16.38
C LEU A 250 9.06 -8.69 15.47
N PRO A 251 9.66 -9.25 14.41
CA PRO A 251 10.41 -8.45 13.44
C PRO A 251 9.57 -7.36 12.77
N ILE A 252 8.30 -7.65 12.43
CA ILE A 252 7.40 -6.67 11.83
C ILE A 252 7.18 -5.49 12.81
N ILE A 253 6.89 -5.77 14.08
CA ILE A 253 6.66 -4.73 15.08
C ILE A 253 7.93 -3.87 15.26
N ILE A 254 9.11 -4.49 15.31
CA ILE A 254 10.40 -3.79 15.40
C ILE A 254 10.61 -2.91 14.16
N SER A 255 10.38 -3.44 12.96
CA SER A 255 10.57 -2.70 11.71
C SER A 255 9.58 -1.53 11.53
N LEU A 256 8.34 -1.67 12.02
CA LEU A 256 7.33 -0.61 11.95
C LEU A 256 7.77 0.70 12.63
N VAL A 257 8.67 0.64 13.63
CA VAL A 257 9.21 1.84 14.30
C VAL A 257 10.08 2.67 13.34
N SER A 258 10.75 2.03 12.39
CA SER A 258 11.70 2.67 11.46
C SER A 258 11.13 2.92 10.06
N THR A 259 9.92 2.44 9.77
CA THR A 259 9.28 2.60 8.46
C THR A 259 8.33 3.79 8.42
N LYS A 260 7.92 4.16 7.21
CA LYS A 260 6.91 5.19 6.92
C LYS A 260 5.63 5.01 7.76
N GLY A 261 5.25 3.76 8.03
CA GLY A 261 4.13 3.40 8.90
C GLY A 261 4.43 3.52 10.40
N GLY A 262 5.54 4.14 10.81
CA GLY A 262 6.07 4.14 12.17
C GLY A 262 5.19 4.81 13.21
N LEU A 263 5.16 4.21 14.40
CA LEU A 263 4.39 4.64 15.57
C LEU A 263 4.83 6.02 16.16
N GLN A 264 5.85 6.66 15.59
CA GLN A 264 6.62 7.70 16.28
C GLN A 264 5.92 9.05 16.53
N ASN A 265 4.83 9.41 15.83
CA ASN A 265 4.33 10.80 15.96
C ASN A 265 2.81 11.00 16.07
N SER A 266 2.00 9.97 16.15
CA SER A 266 0.59 10.11 15.83
C SER A 266 -0.41 9.93 16.97
N LEU A 267 -0.03 9.33 18.08
CA LEU A 267 -0.92 9.17 19.24
C LEU A 267 -0.90 10.39 20.18
N LYS A 268 -1.33 11.53 19.67
CA LYS A 268 -1.78 12.60 20.55
C LYS A 268 -3.25 12.35 20.91
N PHE A 269 -3.55 12.36 22.20
CA PHE A 269 -4.94 12.31 22.67
C PHE A 269 -5.59 13.67 22.42
N GLU A 270 -6.10 13.86 21.19
CA GLU A 270 -6.91 14.99 20.83
C GLU A 270 -8.32 14.48 20.53
N TRP A 271 -9.30 15.02 21.24
CA TRP A 271 -10.71 14.65 21.05
C TRP A 271 -11.33 15.48 19.91
N THR A 272 -10.81 15.27 18.70
CA THR A 272 -11.25 15.96 17.49
C THR A 272 -12.29 15.14 16.72
N LEU A 273 -13.35 15.81 16.28
CA LEU A 273 -14.38 15.22 15.45
C LEU A 273 -13.91 15.20 13.99
N GLN A 274 -13.78 14.00 13.39
CA GLN A 274 -13.35 13.85 11.99
C GLN A 274 -14.51 13.98 11.00
N ILE A 275 -15.69 13.47 11.37
CA ILE A 275 -16.88 13.45 10.53
C ILE A 275 -18.12 13.71 11.40
N ASN A 276 -19.17 14.23 10.78
CA ASN A 276 -20.48 14.29 11.41
C ASN A 276 -21.07 12.87 11.50
N PRO A 277 -21.37 12.35 12.71
CA PRO A 277 -21.87 10.99 12.89
C PRO A 277 -23.15 10.68 12.10
N LEU A 278 -24.01 11.66 11.84
CA LEU A 278 -25.24 11.48 11.08
C LEU A 278 -25.00 11.22 9.59
N GLU A 279 -23.87 11.68 9.06
CA GLU A 279 -23.50 11.44 7.65
C GLU A 279 -23.20 9.97 7.36
N ILE A 280 -22.82 9.18 8.39
CA ILE A 280 -22.62 7.73 8.27
C ILE A 280 -23.87 7.03 7.74
N LEU A 281 -25.06 7.55 8.00
CA LEU A 281 -26.32 6.99 7.53
C LEU A 281 -26.43 7.01 6.00
N SER A 282 -25.78 7.94 5.31
CA SER A 282 -25.72 7.99 3.85
C SER A 282 -25.07 6.73 3.25
N LYS A 283 -24.17 6.09 4.02
CA LYS A 283 -23.46 4.86 3.61
C LYS A 283 -24.28 3.58 3.71
N LEU A 284 -25.52 3.66 4.16
CA LEU A 284 -26.50 2.58 4.11
C LEU A 284 -27.26 2.51 2.79
N PHE A 285 -27.06 3.44 1.89
CA PHE A 285 -27.78 3.54 0.62
C PHE A 285 -27.01 2.91 -0.54
N LEU A 286 -27.75 2.40 -1.51
CA LEU A 286 -27.24 1.76 -2.73
C LEU A 286 -26.22 2.66 -3.45
N GLY A 287 -25.06 2.10 -3.78
CA GLY A 287 -24.02 2.78 -4.54
C GLY A 287 -23.39 3.97 -3.80
N SER A 288 -23.41 4.01 -2.48
CA SER A 288 -22.90 5.11 -1.64
C SER A 288 -21.37 5.12 -1.52
N PHE A 289 -20.65 4.96 -2.63
CA PHE A 289 -19.19 5.04 -2.66
C PHE A 289 -18.74 6.43 -3.09
N ASP A 290 -17.98 7.09 -2.23
CA ASP A 290 -17.36 8.38 -2.50
C ASP A 290 -16.01 8.17 -3.16
N ASN A 291 -15.94 8.39 -4.48
CA ASN A 291 -14.72 8.26 -5.26
C ASN A 291 -13.89 9.56 -5.30
N ASP A 292 -14.40 10.67 -4.81
CA ASP A 292 -13.70 11.95 -4.87
C ASP A 292 -12.79 12.13 -3.65
N SER A 293 -13.27 11.72 -2.46
CA SER A 293 -12.53 11.91 -1.20
C SER A 293 -11.77 10.68 -0.70
N TRP A 294 -11.98 9.49 -1.26
CA TRP A 294 -11.34 8.25 -0.77
C TRP A 294 -9.80 8.26 -0.72
N PRO A 295 -9.08 8.98 -1.61
CA PRO A 295 -7.62 9.01 -1.54
C PRO A 295 -7.06 10.06 -0.57
N ALA A 296 -7.82 11.11 -0.20
CA ALA A 296 -7.22 12.33 0.33
C ALA A 296 -7.75 12.81 1.69
N GLY A 297 -8.89 12.28 2.19
CA GLY A 297 -9.44 12.87 3.42
C GLY A 297 -9.97 11.86 4.37
N PRO A 298 -10.41 12.16 5.59
CA PRO A 298 -11.36 11.27 6.22
C PRO A 298 -12.64 11.29 5.39
N ASN A 299 -12.86 10.21 4.61
CA ASN A 299 -14.13 9.94 3.94
C ASN A 299 -15.08 9.23 4.91
N LEU A 300 -16.30 8.89 4.46
CA LEU A 300 -17.26 8.14 5.29
C LEU A 300 -17.00 6.63 5.24
N PRO A 301 -17.25 5.88 6.34
CA PRO A 301 -17.03 4.43 6.40
C PRO A 301 -17.97 3.66 5.46
N ASN A 302 -17.44 2.74 4.64
CA ASN A 302 -18.23 1.94 3.71
C ASN A 302 -18.90 0.77 4.44
N ILE A 303 -20.16 0.96 4.88
CA ILE A 303 -20.90 0.01 5.73
C ILE A 303 -22.20 -0.51 5.08
N TYR A 304 -22.38 -0.38 3.77
CA TYR A 304 -23.57 -0.86 3.09
C TYR A 304 -23.78 -2.36 3.27
N VAL A 305 -25.00 -2.76 3.65
CA VAL A 305 -25.39 -4.15 3.95
C VAL A 305 -26.71 -4.55 3.28
N ALA A 306 -27.02 -3.98 2.14
CA ALA A 306 -28.29 -4.11 1.44
C ALA A 306 -29.52 -3.75 2.31
N SER A 307 -30.66 -3.51 1.66
CA SER A 307 -31.93 -3.18 2.35
C SER A 307 -32.36 -4.26 3.34
N PHE A 308 -32.04 -5.53 3.05
CA PHE A 308 -32.31 -6.65 3.96
C PHE A 308 -31.50 -6.57 5.26
N GLY A 309 -30.24 -6.21 5.20
CA GLY A 309 -29.41 -6.04 6.39
C GLY A 309 -29.88 -4.86 7.25
N ILE A 310 -30.27 -3.75 6.63
CA ILE A 310 -30.85 -2.57 7.32
C ILE A 310 -32.15 -2.95 8.01
N LEU A 311 -33.07 -3.59 7.31
CA LEU A 311 -34.36 -4.05 7.83
C LEU A 311 -34.17 -4.95 9.05
N GLY A 312 -33.29 -5.95 8.95
CA GLY A 312 -33.01 -6.88 10.03
C GLY A 312 -32.34 -6.22 11.23
N THR A 313 -31.44 -5.26 11.01
CA THR A 313 -30.80 -4.50 12.10
C THR A 313 -31.80 -3.64 12.86
N ILE A 314 -32.68 -2.90 12.18
CA ILE A 314 -33.75 -2.11 12.84
C ILE A 314 -34.68 -3.08 13.60
N TYR A 315 -35.05 -4.20 12.96
CA TYR A 315 -35.92 -5.20 13.59
C TYR A 315 -35.31 -5.81 14.86
N TYR A 316 -34.00 -5.96 14.95
CA TYR A 316 -33.31 -6.46 16.13
C TYR A 316 -33.71 -5.71 17.40
N PHE A 317 -33.79 -4.37 17.30
CA PHE A 317 -34.14 -3.51 18.45
C PHE A 317 -35.63 -3.51 18.82
N ILE A 318 -36.53 -3.84 17.90
CA ILE A 318 -37.97 -3.87 18.16
C ILE A 318 -38.49 -5.27 18.47
N SER A 319 -37.81 -6.32 18.03
CA SER A 319 -38.21 -7.71 18.22
C SER A 319 -38.37 -8.07 19.69
N LYS A 320 -39.51 -8.66 20.05
CA LYS A 320 -39.77 -9.18 21.41
C LYS A 320 -38.97 -10.45 21.71
N LYS A 321 -38.47 -11.15 20.69
CA LYS A 321 -37.66 -12.37 20.85
C LYS A 321 -36.22 -12.08 21.25
N ILE A 322 -35.76 -10.84 21.07
CA ILE A 322 -34.43 -10.38 21.52
C ILE A 322 -34.56 -9.85 22.95
N THR A 323 -33.69 -10.33 23.84
CA THR A 323 -33.68 -9.93 25.24
C THR A 323 -33.35 -8.44 25.39
N LYS A 324 -33.84 -7.79 26.48
CA LYS A 324 -33.47 -6.41 26.79
C LYS A 324 -31.94 -6.19 26.81
N TRP A 325 -31.23 -7.12 27.45
CA TRP A 325 -29.77 -7.07 27.54
C TRP A 325 -29.08 -7.30 26.21
N GLY A 326 -29.64 -8.12 25.33
CA GLY A 326 -29.16 -8.26 23.96
C GLY A 326 -29.25 -6.96 23.17
N LYS A 327 -30.36 -6.20 23.33
CA LYS A 327 -30.51 -4.88 22.71
C LYS A 327 -29.54 -3.85 23.28
N VAL A 328 -29.37 -3.84 24.61
CA VAL A 328 -28.40 -2.95 25.28
C VAL A 328 -26.99 -3.24 24.82
N ALA A 329 -26.59 -4.52 24.78
CA ALA A 329 -25.27 -4.94 24.29
C ALA A 329 -25.02 -4.52 22.84
N ALA A 330 -26.01 -4.72 21.95
CA ALA A 330 -25.89 -4.30 20.55
C ALA A 330 -25.82 -2.78 20.42
N GLY A 331 -26.62 -2.05 21.18
CA GLY A 331 -26.59 -0.58 21.22
C GLY A 331 -25.22 -0.07 21.68
N PHE A 332 -24.64 -0.67 22.72
CA PHE A 332 -23.30 -0.34 23.19
C PHE A 332 -22.23 -0.50 22.08
N VAL A 333 -22.23 -1.65 21.37
CA VAL A 333 -21.27 -1.89 20.28
C VAL A 333 -21.46 -0.88 19.15
N LEU A 334 -22.70 -0.56 18.77
CA LEU A 334 -22.97 0.44 17.74
C LEU A 334 -22.49 1.83 18.14
N VAL A 335 -22.63 2.21 19.42
CA VAL A 335 -22.10 3.47 19.97
C VAL A 335 -20.57 3.47 19.93
N VAL A 336 -19.90 2.36 20.31
CA VAL A 336 -18.44 2.24 20.19
C VAL A 336 -18.00 2.42 18.74
N PHE A 337 -18.67 1.82 17.77
CA PHE A 337 -18.36 2.00 16.36
C PHE A 337 -18.60 3.44 15.89
N LEU A 338 -19.69 4.05 16.32
CA LEU A 338 -20.00 5.44 15.98
C LEU A 338 -18.90 6.38 16.48
N ILE A 339 -18.48 6.23 17.74
CA ILE A 339 -17.37 6.98 18.32
C ILE A 339 -16.06 6.68 17.55
N SER A 340 -15.81 5.42 17.22
CA SER A 340 -14.61 5.01 16.46
C SER A 340 -14.53 5.65 15.07
N CYS A 341 -15.66 5.91 14.42
CA CYS A 341 -15.70 6.61 13.13
C CYS A 341 -15.65 8.13 13.31
N ALA A 342 -16.32 8.68 14.32
CA ALA A 342 -16.47 10.11 14.49
C ALA A 342 -15.21 10.80 15.03
N HIS A 343 -14.47 10.16 15.91
CA HIS A 343 -13.32 10.77 16.60
C HIS A 343 -11.99 10.25 16.09
N GLU A 344 -11.06 11.17 15.86
CA GLU A 344 -9.73 10.87 15.29
C GLU A 344 -8.93 9.90 16.16
N PHE A 345 -8.86 10.14 17.47
CA PHE A 345 -8.11 9.28 18.38
C PHE A 345 -8.59 7.82 18.34
N THR A 346 -9.90 7.60 18.44
CA THR A 346 -10.47 6.24 18.41
C THR A 346 -10.33 5.59 17.05
N SER A 347 -10.41 6.36 15.94
CA SER A 347 -10.11 5.88 14.60
C SER A 347 -8.65 5.44 14.47
N LYS A 348 -7.70 6.22 14.99
CA LYS A 348 -6.27 5.87 15.00
C LYS A 348 -5.98 4.57 15.76
N LEU A 349 -6.71 4.28 16.85
CA LEU A 349 -6.54 3.01 17.57
C LEU A 349 -6.78 1.79 16.67
N TRP A 350 -7.77 1.82 15.77
CA TRP A 350 -7.99 0.74 14.80
C TRP A 350 -6.87 0.62 13.76
N HIS A 351 -6.10 1.67 13.53
CA HIS A 351 -5.07 1.76 12.52
C HIS A 351 -3.65 1.77 13.11
N MET A 352 -3.44 1.09 14.25
CA MET A 352 -2.14 0.99 14.93
C MET A 352 -1.56 2.37 15.31
N GLY A 353 -2.43 3.31 15.68
CA GLY A 353 -2.02 4.64 16.14
C GLY A 353 -1.84 5.71 15.05
N GLN A 354 -2.21 5.44 13.80
CA GLN A 354 -2.00 6.36 12.68
C GLN A 354 -3.28 6.61 11.89
N ASN A 355 -3.34 7.74 11.17
CA ASN A 355 -4.31 7.89 10.08
C ASN A 355 -3.76 7.22 8.83
N PRO A 356 -4.53 6.34 8.15
CA PRO A 356 -4.10 5.77 6.89
C PRO A 356 -3.96 6.87 5.83
N ALA A 357 -2.97 6.74 4.96
CA ALA A 357 -2.74 7.68 3.84
C ALA A 357 -3.77 7.55 2.69
N GLY A 358 -4.83 6.82 2.91
CA GLY A 358 -5.93 6.52 1.97
C GLY A 358 -6.70 5.33 2.49
N PHE A 359 -7.89 5.07 1.93
CA PHE A 359 -8.76 3.98 2.39
C PHE A 359 -9.05 4.07 3.89
N PHE A 360 -9.63 5.19 4.30
CA PHE A 360 -9.97 5.46 5.70
C PHE A 360 -11.00 4.47 6.23
N TYR A 361 -11.10 4.35 7.56
CA TYR A 361 -12.04 3.42 8.23
C TYR A 361 -11.91 1.99 7.74
N ARG A 362 -10.68 1.49 7.62
CA ARG A 362 -10.42 0.11 7.19
C ARG A 362 -11.06 -0.94 8.10
N PHE A 363 -11.54 -0.58 9.28
CA PHE A 363 -12.32 -1.43 10.18
C PHE A 363 -13.82 -1.46 9.88
N SER A 364 -14.33 -0.68 8.90
CA SER A 364 -15.77 -0.60 8.60
C SER A 364 -16.38 -1.93 8.13
N TRP A 365 -15.57 -2.88 7.64
CA TRP A 365 -16.01 -4.25 7.37
C TRP A 365 -16.48 -5.00 8.62
N ILE A 366 -15.90 -4.68 9.79
CA ILE A 366 -16.33 -5.22 11.09
C ILE A 366 -17.71 -4.67 11.45
N ILE A 367 -17.97 -3.40 11.18
CA ILE A 367 -19.28 -2.77 11.36
C ILE A 367 -20.30 -3.47 10.46
N ALA A 368 -19.97 -3.64 9.17
CA ALA A 368 -20.83 -4.35 8.22
C ALA A 368 -21.12 -5.81 8.68
N PHE A 369 -20.08 -6.54 9.13
CA PHE A 369 -20.27 -7.86 9.74
C PHE A 369 -21.28 -7.81 10.88
N PHE A 370 -21.13 -6.87 11.80
CA PHE A 370 -21.99 -6.79 12.99
C PHE A 370 -23.44 -6.47 12.63
N LEU A 371 -23.68 -5.55 11.68
CA LEU A 371 -25.03 -5.25 11.17
C LEU A 371 -25.68 -6.49 10.54
N VAL A 372 -24.94 -7.21 9.68
CA VAL A 372 -25.42 -8.45 9.04
C VAL A 372 -25.73 -9.53 10.09
N TYR A 373 -24.90 -9.64 11.11
CA TYR A 373 -25.08 -10.58 12.20
C TYR A 373 -26.33 -10.26 13.04
N LEU A 374 -26.56 -8.99 13.40
CA LEU A 374 -27.79 -8.57 14.09
C LEU A 374 -29.03 -8.86 13.23
N ALA A 375 -28.95 -8.58 11.92
CA ALA A 375 -30.02 -8.89 10.99
C ALA A 375 -30.36 -10.39 10.97
N TYR A 376 -29.35 -11.26 10.92
CA TYR A 376 -29.58 -12.70 11.01
C TYR A 376 -30.24 -13.10 12.33
N LEU A 377 -29.74 -12.64 13.47
CA LEU A 377 -30.26 -12.99 14.79
C LEU A 377 -31.75 -12.61 14.97
N SER A 378 -32.16 -11.50 14.37
CA SER A 378 -33.52 -11.02 14.44
C SER A 378 -34.46 -11.75 13.45
N LEU A 379 -33.99 -11.91 12.18
CA LEU A 379 -34.85 -12.41 11.10
C LEU A 379 -35.01 -13.94 11.09
N ARG A 380 -34.09 -14.68 11.70
CA ARG A 380 -34.20 -16.15 11.79
C ARG A 380 -35.45 -16.63 12.55
N GLU A 381 -36.03 -15.80 13.41
CA GLU A 381 -37.21 -16.10 14.20
C GLU A 381 -38.52 -15.52 13.61
N VAL A 382 -38.41 -14.74 12.51
CA VAL A 382 -39.55 -14.05 11.89
C VAL A 382 -40.28 -14.98 10.94
N GLU A 383 -41.56 -15.25 11.17
CA GLU A 383 -42.42 -15.87 10.16
C GLU A 383 -43.06 -14.81 9.26
N ARG A 384 -43.58 -13.77 9.88
CA ARG A 384 -44.17 -12.61 9.23
C ARG A 384 -44.16 -11.43 10.21
N PHE A 385 -44.15 -10.19 9.69
CA PHE A 385 -44.30 -9.01 10.53
C PHE A 385 -45.75 -8.73 10.89
N THR A 386 -45.97 -8.28 12.10
CA THR A 386 -47.23 -7.66 12.52
C THR A 386 -47.38 -6.26 11.93
N ALA A 387 -48.58 -5.73 11.85
CA ALA A 387 -48.82 -4.36 11.38
C ALA A 387 -48.02 -3.33 12.19
N LYS A 388 -47.96 -3.51 13.51
CA LYS A 388 -47.15 -2.66 14.41
C LYS A 388 -45.66 -2.70 14.07
N GLU A 389 -45.10 -3.90 13.90
CA GLU A 389 -43.68 -4.07 13.54
C GLU A 389 -43.38 -3.47 12.17
N ALA A 390 -44.26 -3.70 11.18
CA ALA A 390 -44.12 -3.14 9.85
C ALA A 390 -44.16 -1.59 9.87
N SER A 391 -45.08 -0.99 10.65
CA SER A 391 -45.17 0.47 10.80
C SER A 391 -43.90 1.04 11.45
N ILE A 392 -43.35 0.42 12.48
CA ILE A 392 -42.13 0.87 13.15
C ILE A 392 -40.93 0.78 12.19
N LEU A 393 -40.81 -0.33 11.42
CA LEU A 393 -39.76 -0.50 10.40
C LEU A 393 -39.84 0.57 9.31
N PHE A 394 -41.07 0.86 8.83
CA PHE A 394 -41.31 1.92 7.86
C PHE A 394 -40.87 3.28 8.41
N VAL A 395 -41.34 3.63 9.63
CA VAL A 395 -40.98 4.91 10.26
C VAL A 395 -39.49 5.01 10.49
N GLY A 396 -38.85 3.92 10.96
CA GLY A 396 -37.39 3.88 11.14
C GLY A 396 -36.62 4.16 9.83
N MET A 397 -37.02 3.53 8.72
CA MET A 397 -36.40 3.78 7.43
C MET A 397 -36.74 5.17 6.88
N ALA A 398 -37.96 5.67 7.12
CA ALA A 398 -38.37 7.02 6.73
C ALA A 398 -37.54 8.10 7.47
N ILE A 399 -37.23 7.88 8.75
CA ILE A 399 -36.34 8.77 9.52
C ILE A 399 -34.92 8.77 8.91
N ILE A 400 -34.34 7.59 8.64
CA ILE A 400 -33.02 7.48 8.01
C ILE A 400 -33.03 8.18 6.65
N PHE A 401 -34.05 7.94 5.82
CA PHE A 401 -34.21 8.58 4.52
C PHE A 401 -34.31 10.10 4.66
N GLY A 402 -35.14 10.59 5.61
CA GLY A 402 -35.30 12.01 5.89
C GLY A 402 -34.00 12.68 6.30
N ILE A 403 -33.24 12.09 7.22
CA ILE A 403 -31.92 12.61 7.64
C ILE A 403 -30.98 12.71 6.43
N VAL A 404 -30.88 11.65 5.63
CA VAL A 404 -29.97 11.61 4.47
C VAL A 404 -30.45 12.54 3.34
N GLN A 405 -31.75 12.82 3.26
CA GLN A 405 -32.29 13.74 2.25
C GLN A 405 -31.82 15.19 2.46
N PHE A 406 -31.57 15.59 3.70
CA PHE A 406 -31.03 16.91 4.03
C PHE A 406 -29.51 17.01 3.96
N GLN A 407 -28.83 15.92 3.62
CA GLN A 407 -27.37 15.86 3.42
C GLN A 407 -27.04 15.96 1.93
N GLU A 408 -26.07 16.80 1.59
CA GLU A 408 -25.57 16.95 0.24
C GLU A 408 -24.32 16.06 0.07
N HIS A 409 -24.44 15.04 -0.75
CA HIS A 409 -23.34 14.15 -1.09
C HIS A 409 -23.25 13.98 -2.61
N SER A 410 -22.10 14.31 -3.21
CA SER A 410 -21.81 14.12 -4.64
C SER A 410 -21.98 12.67 -5.09
N PHE A 411 -21.66 11.72 -4.21
CA PHE A 411 -21.68 10.28 -4.48
C PHE A 411 -23.08 9.63 -4.34
N LEU A 412 -24.11 10.35 -3.86
CA LEU A 412 -25.42 9.77 -3.56
C LEU A 412 -26.57 10.55 -4.23
N THR A 413 -26.99 10.08 -5.38
CA THR A 413 -28.09 10.69 -6.14
C THR A 413 -29.45 10.42 -5.50
N ILE A 414 -30.46 11.25 -5.84
CA ILE A 414 -31.85 11.04 -5.38
C ILE A 414 -32.41 9.67 -5.83
N TRP A 415 -32.04 9.20 -7.03
CA TRP A 415 -32.47 7.90 -7.54
C TRP A 415 -31.95 6.73 -6.74
N GLN A 416 -30.71 6.80 -6.26
CA GLN A 416 -30.12 5.78 -5.37
C GLN A 416 -30.86 5.73 -4.01
N ARG A 417 -31.23 6.91 -3.49
CA ARG A 417 -32.01 7.03 -2.24
C ARG A 417 -33.40 6.43 -2.42
N ILE A 418 -34.12 6.79 -3.49
CA ILE A 418 -35.45 6.26 -3.80
C ILE A 418 -35.41 4.75 -4.09
N ALA A 419 -34.41 4.27 -4.83
CA ALA A 419 -34.26 2.83 -5.12
C ALA A 419 -34.07 2.02 -3.83
N THR A 420 -33.19 2.48 -2.92
CA THR A 420 -32.99 1.82 -1.62
C THR A 420 -34.28 1.77 -0.80
N LEU A 421 -34.99 2.90 -0.70
CA LEU A 421 -36.27 2.97 -0.01
C LEU A 421 -37.28 2.04 -0.66
N GLY A 422 -37.38 2.02 -1.98
CA GLY A 422 -38.31 1.18 -2.74
C GLY A 422 -38.05 -0.31 -2.51
N ILE A 423 -36.79 -0.76 -2.59
CA ILE A 423 -36.39 -2.14 -2.35
C ILE A 423 -36.71 -2.54 -0.89
N PHE A 424 -36.37 -1.67 0.06
CA PHE A 424 -36.68 -1.87 1.47
C PHE A 424 -38.19 -2.05 1.68
N MET A 425 -39.02 -1.18 1.06
CA MET A 425 -40.47 -1.24 1.15
C MET A 425 -41.03 -2.51 0.53
N ILE A 426 -40.52 -2.94 -0.63
CA ILE A 426 -40.95 -4.20 -1.27
C ILE A 426 -40.64 -5.39 -0.35
N MET A 427 -39.42 -5.43 0.22
CA MET A 427 -39.04 -6.49 1.15
C MET A 427 -39.93 -6.51 2.41
N LEU A 428 -40.23 -5.31 2.95
CA LEU A 428 -41.12 -5.15 4.10
C LEU A 428 -42.53 -5.66 3.79
N LEU A 429 -43.09 -5.30 2.65
CA LEU A 429 -44.42 -5.72 2.20
C LEU A 429 -44.48 -7.25 1.95
N VAL A 430 -43.44 -7.82 1.33
CA VAL A 430 -43.33 -9.27 1.12
C VAL A 430 -43.35 -10.02 2.45
N LEU A 431 -42.62 -9.56 3.46
CA LEU A 431 -42.56 -10.18 4.78
C LEU A 431 -43.80 -9.87 5.65
N PHE A 432 -44.57 -8.84 5.30
CA PHE A 432 -45.83 -8.51 5.95
C PHE A 432 -47.01 -9.36 5.42
N TRP A 433 -47.13 -9.60 4.12
CA TRP A 433 -48.31 -10.21 3.50
C TRP A 433 -48.25 -11.73 3.35
N THR A 434 -47.07 -12.35 3.29
CA THR A 434 -46.97 -13.77 2.93
C THR A 434 -46.53 -14.68 4.09
N LYS A 435 -47.28 -15.77 4.30
CA LYS A 435 -46.95 -16.80 5.31
C LYS A 435 -46.12 -17.99 4.75
N ALA A 436 -45.93 -18.07 3.45
CA ALA A 436 -45.34 -19.24 2.80
C ALA A 436 -43.80 -19.16 2.74
N LYS A 437 -43.14 -20.29 2.38
CA LYS A 437 -41.69 -20.34 2.10
C LYS A 437 -41.26 -19.44 0.88
N LYS A 438 -42.21 -19.09 0.00
CA LYS A 438 -42.02 -18.28 -1.22
C LYS A 438 -41.50 -16.86 -0.98
N PRO A 439 -41.84 -16.10 0.11
CA PRO A 439 -41.30 -14.76 0.34
C PRO A 439 -39.79 -14.73 0.40
N TRP A 440 -39.15 -15.74 0.94
CA TRP A 440 -37.68 -15.78 1.07
C TRP A 440 -36.95 -15.94 -0.26
N ALA A 441 -37.57 -16.59 -1.26
CA ALA A 441 -37.05 -16.65 -2.60
C ALA A 441 -37.09 -15.24 -3.27
N VAL A 442 -38.20 -14.52 -3.08
CA VAL A 442 -38.30 -13.12 -3.56
C VAL A 442 -37.27 -12.22 -2.89
N ILE A 443 -37.10 -12.33 -1.57
CA ILE A 443 -36.06 -11.61 -0.82
C ILE A 443 -34.68 -11.93 -1.37
N ALA A 444 -34.37 -13.21 -1.64
CA ALA A 444 -33.09 -13.62 -2.18
C ALA A 444 -32.80 -12.97 -3.56
N VAL A 445 -33.81 -12.97 -4.45
CA VAL A 445 -33.71 -12.34 -5.78
C VAL A 445 -33.54 -10.83 -5.65
N LEU A 446 -34.37 -10.15 -4.85
CA LEU A 446 -34.25 -8.71 -4.62
C LEU A 446 -32.87 -8.34 -4.04
N THR A 447 -32.36 -9.11 -3.07
CA THR A 447 -31.03 -8.91 -2.49
C THR A 447 -29.93 -9.10 -3.55
N ALA A 448 -30.05 -10.13 -4.40
CA ALA A 448 -29.08 -10.38 -5.46
C ALA A 448 -29.07 -9.25 -6.49
N VAL A 449 -30.23 -8.77 -6.92
CA VAL A 449 -30.36 -7.62 -7.85
C VAL A 449 -29.79 -6.36 -7.21
N GLU A 450 -30.13 -6.08 -5.96
CA GLU A 450 -29.63 -4.91 -5.23
C GLU A 450 -28.11 -4.92 -5.07
N LEU A 451 -27.52 -6.08 -4.69
CA LEU A 451 -26.06 -6.21 -4.55
C LEU A 451 -25.34 -6.12 -5.91
N THR A 452 -25.93 -6.67 -6.99
CA THR A 452 -25.41 -6.52 -8.35
C THR A 452 -25.41 -5.05 -8.76
N ALA A 453 -26.51 -4.35 -8.56
CA ALA A 453 -26.61 -2.92 -8.86
C ALA A 453 -25.64 -2.08 -8.02
N ASN A 454 -25.49 -2.41 -6.72
CA ASN A 454 -24.51 -1.75 -5.86
C ASN A 454 -23.09 -1.95 -6.38
N ALA A 455 -22.73 -3.19 -6.74
CA ALA A 455 -21.40 -3.50 -7.24
C ALA A 455 -21.11 -2.75 -8.56
N ALA A 456 -22.04 -2.77 -9.52
CA ALA A 456 -21.88 -2.06 -10.79
C ALA A 456 -21.76 -0.53 -10.58
N ILE A 457 -22.63 0.09 -9.77
CA ILE A 457 -22.55 1.54 -9.51
C ILE A 457 -21.22 1.91 -8.83
N VAL A 458 -20.78 1.16 -7.83
CA VAL A 458 -19.53 1.44 -7.10
C VAL A 458 -18.33 1.31 -8.03
N GLN A 459 -18.27 0.23 -8.81
CA GLN A 459 -17.12 -0.05 -9.67
C GLN A 459 -17.05 0.88 -10.88
N SER A 460 -18.18 1.34 -11.41
CA SER A 460 -18.18 2.33 -12.50
C SER A 460 -17.51 3.65 -12.14
N ARG A 461 -17.37 3.95 -10.85
CA ARG A 461 -16.75 5.19 -10.34
C ARG A 461 -15.24 5.11 -10.14
N VAL A 462 -14.65 3.93 -10.23
CA VAL A 462 -13.19 3.76 -10.10
C VAL A 462 -12.55 3.82 -11.49
N GLY A 463 -11.43 4.54 -11.60
CA GLY A 463 -10.62 4.56 -12.83
C GLY A 463 -9.86 3.24 -12.99
N TYR A 464 -10.21 2.45 -13.99
CA TYR A 464 -9.56 1.19 -14.29
C TYR A 464 -8.66 1.29 -15.51
N THR A 465 -7.57 0.52 -15.50
CA THR A 465 -6.64 0.39 -16.61
C THR A 465 -7.14 -0.61 -17.65
N ASP A 466 -6.51 -0.64 -18.81
CA ASP A 466 -6.80 -1.59 -19.88
C ASP A 466 -6.06 -2.91 -19.65
N ALA A 467 -6.80 -4.03 -19.60
CA ALA A 467 -6.25 -5.36 -19.35
C ALA A 467 -5.31 -5.86 -20.46
N TYR A 468 -5.57 -5.48 -21.72
CA TYR A 468 -4.72 -5.88 -22.84
C TYR A 468 -3.38 -5.14 -22.83
N LYS A 469 -3.40 -3.86 -22.41
CA LYS A 469 -2.16 -3.09 -22.23
C LYS A 469 -1.25 -3.67 -21.14
N TYR A 470 -1.82 -4.27 -20.10
CA TYR A 470 -1.05 -4.93 -19.04
C TYR A 470 -0.17 -6.05 -19.61
N HIS A 471 -0.76 -6.97 -20.39
CA HIS A 471 -0.04 -8.10 -20.99
C HIS A 471 1.18 -7.63 -21.78
N ASP A 472 0.97 -6.71 -22.73
CA ASP A 472 2.04 -6.19 -23.59
C ASP A 472 3.12 -5.44 -22.78
N SER A 473 2.70 -4.70 -21.75
CA SER A 473 3.64 -3.93 -20.90
C SER A 473 4.58 -4.82 -20.11
N VAL A 474 4.07 -5.94 -19.58
CA VAL A 474 4.92 -6.91 -18.85
C VAL A 474 5.91 -7.60 -19.80
N LEU A 475 5.46 -7.98 -21.01
CA LEU A 475 6.37 -8.53 -22.02
C LEU A 475 7.48 -7.54 -22.41
N GLN A 476 7.15 -6.26 -22.60
CA GLN A 476 8.13 -5.23 -22.90
C GLN A 476 9.12 -5.01 -21.76
N LEU A 477 8.64 -5.08 -20.51
CA LEU A 477 9.50 -4.97 -19.34
C LEU A 477 10.49 -6.15 -19.26
N LYS A 478 10.01 -7.38 -19.50
CA LYS A 478 10.87 -8.57 -19.57
C LYS A 478 11.90 -8.49 -20.70
N ASP A 479 11.49 -8.04 -21.88
CA ASP A 479 12.38 -7.85 -23.05
C ASP A 479 13.49 -6.82 -22.76
N ALA A 480 13.15 -5.78 -21.99
CA ALA A 480 14.09 -4.73 -21.63
C ALA A 480 15.11 -5.13 -20.54
N ILE A 481 14.70 -5.95 -19.57
CA ILE A 481 15.47 -6.21 -18.35
C ILE A 481 16.22 -7.54 -18.39
N ASN A 482 15.59 -8.63 -18.84
CA ASN A 482 16.19 -9.97 -18.77
C ASN A 482 17.59 -10.08 -19.42
N PRO A 483 17.87 -9.43 -20.58
CA PRO A 483 19.18 -9.54 -21.22
C PRO A 483 20.32 -8.80 -20.50
N ILE A 484 19.99 -7.89 -19.58
CA ILE A 484 20.94 -7.04 -18.86
C ILE A 484 20.91 -7.24 -17.35
N ARG A 485 20.33 -8.34 -16.87
CA ARG A 485 20.27 -8.66 -15.44
C ARG A 485 21.66 -9.06 -14.92
N PRO A 486 22.07 -8.61 -13.71
CA PRO A 486 23.32 -9.06 -13.11
C PRO A 486 23.31 -10.57 -12.84
N ASP A 487 24.46 -11.21 -12.90
CA ASP A 487 24.68 -12.58 -12.43
C ASP A 487 25.09 -12.56 -10.93
N ASP A 488 25.36 -13.70 -10.35
CA ASP A 488 25.71 -13.87 -8.93
C ASP A 488 27.13 -13.42 -8.56
N THR A 489 27.94 -13.00 -9.55
CA THR A 489 29.33 -12.56 -9.38
C THR A 489 29.56 -11.09 -9.72
N ASP A 490 28.59 -10.42 -10.36
CA ASP A 490 28.66 -9.00 -10.73
C ASP A 490 27.44 -8.25 -10.23
N PHE A 491 27.55 -7.55 -9.10
CA PHE A 491 26.45 -6.80 -8.53
C PHE A 491 26.36 -5.38 -9.12
N TYR A 492 25.23 -5.08 -9.72
CA TYR A 492 24.84 -3.72 -10.12
C TYR A 492 23.33 -3.56 -10.12
N ARG A 493 22.87 -2.31 -10.14
CA ARG A 493 21.44 -1.97 -10.28
C ARG A 493 21.11 -1.48 -11.68
N ILE A 494 19.86 -1.69 -12.04
CA ILE A 494 19.29 -1.22 -13.29
C ILE A 494 18.26 -0.14 -12.97
N ASN A 495 18.41 1.03 -13.58
CA ASN A 495 17.42 2.09 -13.54
C ASN A 495 16.62 2.15 -14.83
N LYS A 496 15.39 2.62 -14.75
CA LYS A 496 14.54 2.86 -15.91
C LYS A 496 13.74 4.15 -15.76
N THR A 497 13.42 4.78 -16.88
CA THR A 497 12.79 6.10 -16.93
C THR A 497 11.30 6.02 -17.23
N PHE A 498 10.73 4.84 -17.13
CA PHE A 498 9.31 4.54 -17.27
C PHE A 498 8.89 3.53 -16.20
N ASN A 499 7.60 3.40 -15.95
CA ASN A 499 7.07 2.42 -15.01
C ASN A 499 5.81 1.77 -15.55
N LEU A 500 5.72 0.45 -15.46
CA LEU A 500 4.46 -0.27 -15.41
C LEU A 500 3.84 -0.05 -14.01
N SER A 501 4.65 -0.27 -12.97
CA SER A 501 4.41 0.12 -11.61
C SER A 501 5.73 0.52 -10.93
N LYS A 502 5.67 1.13 -9.74
CA LYS A 502 6.89 1.41 -8.97
C LYS A 502 7.52 0.14 -8.40
N ASN A 503 6.81 -0.99 -8.46
CA ASN A 503 7.26 -2.31 -8.03
C ASN A 503 7.71 -3.20 -9.21
N ASP A 504 8.07 -2.59 -10.33
CA ASP A 504 8.63 -3.33 -11.47
C ASP A 504 9.89 -4.13 -11.15
N PRO A 505 10.78 -3.72 -10.22
CA PRO A 505 11.89 -4.58 -9.79
C PRO A 505 11.39 -5.93 -9.23
N PHE A 506 10.30 -5.95 -8.48
CA PHE A 506 9.68 -7.19 -8.02
C PHE A 506 8.98 -7.97 -9.13
N MET A 507 8.45 -7.27 -10.16
CA MET A 507 7.73 -7.90 -11.28
C MET A 507 8.62 -8.80 -12.12
N VAL A 508 9.87 -8.38 -12.38
CA VAL A 508 10.85 -9.11 -13.20
C VAL A 508 12.11 -9.49 -12.45
N ASP A 509 12.11 -9.36 -11.14
CA ASP A 509 13.15 -9.80 -10.23
C ASP A 509 14.57 -9.30 -10.60
N TYR A 510 14.88 -8.05 -10.30
CA TYR A 510 16.19 -7.45 -10.52
C TYR A 510 16.51 -6.38 -9.47
N PRO A 511 17.79 -6.14 -9.15
CA PRO A 511 18.19 -5.01 -8.31
C PRO A 511 17.81 -3.68 -8.98
N GLY A 512 16.82 -2.99 -8.40
CA GLY A 512 16.30 -1.74 -8.92
C GLY A 512 16.47 -0.59 -7.94
N LEU A 513 15.75 0.54 -8.17
CA LEU A 513 15.78 1.70 -7.28
C LEU A 513 14.39 2.18 -6.91
N SER A 514 13.36 1.70 -7.60
CA SER A 514 11.98 2.09 -7.31
C SER A 514 11.27 1.07 -6.41
N VAL A 515 10.42 1.57 -5.53
CA VAL A 515 9.50 0.75 -4.73
C VAL A 515 8.31 1.60 -4.28
N PHE A 516 7.14 0.98 -4.22
CA PHE A 516 5.98 1.50 -3.53
C PHE A 516 5.54 0.51 -2.46
N SER A 517 5.77 0.84 -1.19
CA SER A 517 5.43 -0.03 -0.07
C SER A 517 5.07 0.78 1.18
N SER A 518 4.11 0.28 1.95
CA SER A 518 3.82 0.80 3.29
C SER A 518 4.96 0.54 4.29
N ASN A 519 5.82 -0.43 3.99
CA ASN A 519 6.99 -0.81 4.79
C ASN A 519 8.30 -0.24 4.21
N LEU A 520 8.24 0.90 3.52
CA LEU A 520 9.42 1.63 3.06
C LEU A 520 10.12 2.28 4.25
N GLU A 521 11.41 2.06 4.36
CA GLU A 521 12.27 2.60 5.41
C GLU A 521 12.39 4.12 5.28
N ASN A 522 12.21 4.84 6.40
CA ASN A 522 12.33 6.30 6.42
C ASN A 522 13.74 6.76 6.01
N SER A 523 14.76 6.05 6.43
CA SER A 523 16.15 6.39 6.10
C SER A 523 16.44 6.32 4.60
N THR A 524 15.94 5.31 3.91
CA THR A 524 16.07 5.18 2.45
C THR A 524 15.31 6.30 1.74
N ARG A 525 14.06 6.56 2.15
CA ARG A 525 13.26 7.66 1.61
C ARG A 525 13.96 9.02 1.77
N ASP A 526 14.43 9.30 2.98
CA ASP A 526 15.07 10.60 3.30
C ASP A 526 16.40 10.78 2.55
N LEU A 527 17.14 9.70 2.28
CA LEU A 527 18.34 9.75 1.44
C LEU A 527 18.00 10.15 0.00
N PHE A 528 16.99 9.52 -0.60
CA PHE A 528 16.54 9.87 -1.95
C PHE A 528 16.12 11.33 -2.03
N ASP A 529 15.32 11.82 -1.08
CA ASP A 529 14.88 13.21 -1.00
C ASP A 529 16.05 14.19 -0.85
N ARG A 530 17.00 13.91 0.06
CA ARG A 530 18.18 14.77 0.30
C ARG A 530 19.12 14.83 -0.89
N LEU A 531 19.12 13.81 -1.75
CA LEU A 531 19.89 13.78 -2.99
C LEU A 531 19.11 14.32 -4.21
N GLY A 532 17.88 14.81 -4.01
CA GLY A 532 17.09 15.43 -5.08
C GLY A 532 16.23 14.48 -5.89
N ASN A 533 15.95 13.27 -5.38
CA ASN A 533 15.00 12.31 -5.95
C ASN A 533 13.69 12.26 -5.16
N ASN A 534 12.73 11.47 -5.61
CA ASN A 534 11.47 11.32 -4.91
C ASN A 534 11.54 10.24 -3.82
N GLY A 535 11.17 10.60 -2.59
CA GLY A 535 11.12 9.73 -1.43
C GLY A 535 9.85 9.87 -0.57
N ILE A 536 8.68 10.20 -1.12
CA ILE A 536 7.44 10.39 -0.33
C ILE A 536 6.79 9.05 0.11
N ASN A 537 6.01 8.47 -0.82
CA ASN A 537 5.26 7.23 -0.63
C ASN A 537 5.96 6.05 -1.26
N ALA A 538 6.92 6.35 -2.08
CA ALA A 538 7.71 5.45 -2.87
C ALA A 538 9.10 6.05 -3.02
N THR A 539 10.07 5.26 -3.41
CA THR A 539 11.29 5.77 -4.04
C THR A 539 11.15 5.65 -5.54
N THR A 540 11.59 6.66 -6.26
CA THR A 540 11.77 6.64 -7.72
C THR A 540 13.05 7.38 -8.08
N TYR A 541 13.68 6.94 -9.17
CA TYR A 541 14.99 7.42 -9.58
C TYR A 541 14.99 7.73 -11.08
N TYR A 542 14.22 8.75 -11.49
CA TYR A 542 14.12 9.11 -12.91
C TYR A 542 15.24 10.00 -13.37
N GLN A 543 15.79 10.81 -12.47
CA GLN A 543 16.75 11.85 -12.83
C GLN A 543 18.17 11.51 -12.42
N GLY A 544 18.49 11.20 -11.24
CA GLY A 544 19.83 10.92 -10.77
C GLY A 544 20.96 11.80 -11.36
N THR A 545 22.11 11.78 -10.75
CA THR A 545 23.34 12.41 -11.28
C THR A 545 24.40 11.35 -11.49
N PRO A 546 25.48 11.59 -12.27
CA PRO A 546 26.61 10.66 -12.36
C PRO A 546 27.17 10.23 -11.00
N LEU A 547 27.23 11.14 -10.02
CA LEU A 547 27.59 10.79 -8.65
C LEU A 547 26.63 9.78 -8.01
N GLN A 548 25.34 10.01 -8.17
CA GLN A 548 24.33 9.11 -7.59
C GLN A 548 24.30 7.76 -8.29
N ASP A 549 24.46 7.73 -9.61
CA ASP A 549 24.57 6.49 -10.38
C ASP A 549 25.75 5.66 -9.84
N ALA A 550 26.88 6.31 -9.58
CA ALA A 550 28.05 5.65 -8.99
C ALA A 550 27.77 5.14 -7.57
N LEU A 551 27.25 5.99 -6.68
CA LEU A 551 26.97 5.65 -5.27
C LEU A 551 25.98 4.51 -5.12
N PHE A 552 24.99 4.41 -6.01
CA PHE A 552 23.97 3.35 -6.00
C PHE A 552 24.32 2.15 -6.89
N SER A 553 25.53 2.13 -7.46
CA SER A 553 25.97 1.06 -8.38
C SER A 553 25.03 0.87 -9.57
N VAL A 554 24.53 1.95 -10.16
CA VAL A 554 23.60 1.92 -11.30
C VAL A 554 24.38 1.78 -12.59
N LYS A 555 24.44 0.60 -13.17
CA LYS A 555 25.18 0.32 -14.41
C LYS A 555 24.41 0.68 -15.67
N TYR A 556 23.11 0.42 -15.67
CA TYR A 556 22.27 0.61 -16.85
C TYR A 556 21.09 1.55 -16.60
N LEU A 557 20.84 2.39 -17.60
CA LEU A 557 19.61 3.20 -17.73
C LEU A 557 18.80 2.68 -18.91
N VAL A 558 17.58 2.24 -18.67
CA VAL A 558 16.63 1.80 -19.69
C VAL A 558 15.63 2.92 -19.97
N ALA A 559 15.62 3.42 -21.20
CA ALA A 559 14.72 4.49 -21.64
C ALA A 559 13.77 3.98 -22.74
N PRO A 560 12.52 4.46 -22.81
CA PRO A 560 11.63 4.12 -23.91
C PRO A 560 12.08 4.78 -25.21
N LYS A 561 11.89 4.08 -26.31
CA LYS A 561 12.03 4.67 -27.66
C LYS A 561 10.96 5.77 -27.86
N PRO A 562 11.22 6.81 -28.65
CA PRO A 562 10.22 7.82 -28.95
C PRO A 562 8.91 7.22 -29.49
N VAL A 563 7.79 7.68 -28.96
CA VAL A 563 6.45 7.10 -29.21
C VAL A 563 5.99 7.30 -30.66
N TYR A 564 6.48 8.32 -31.36
CA TYR A 564 6.05 8.68 -32.71
C TYR A 564 7.10 8.26 -33.73
N THR A 565 7.09 7.00 -34.12
CA THR A 565 7.78 6.56 -35.33
C THR A 565 6.77 6.01 -36.31
N LYS A 566 7.09 6.00 -37.62
CA LYS A 566 6.28 5.29 -38.64
C LYS A 566 6.09 3.81 -38.27
N GLU A 567 6.98 3.26 -37.47
CA GLU A 567 7.02 1.87 -37.03
C GLU A 567 6.00 1.57 -35.92
N TYR A 568 5.60 2.58 -35.12
CA TYR A 568 4.66 2.42 -34.00
C TYR A 568 3.59 3.54 -34.03
N PRO A 569 2.65 3.48 -35.02
CA PRO A 569 1.63 4.54 -35.17
C PRO A 569 0.56 4.50 -34.06
N ASP A 570 0.42 3.38 -33.34
CA ASP A 570 -0.59 3.22 -32.31
C ASP A 570 0.02 3.36 -30.90
N THR A 571 0.03 4.60 -30.42
CA THR A 571 0.50 4.95 -29.08
C THR A 571 -0.40 4.43 -27.96
N SER A 572 -1.66 4.04 -28.29
CA SER A 572 -2.63 3.52 -27.34
C SER A 572 -2.22 2.16 -26.75
N LYS A 573 -1.37 1.41 -27.43
CA LYS A 573 -0.81 0.13 -26.98
C LYS A 573 0.43 0.26 -26.10
N MET A 574 1.00 1.47 -25.96
CA MET A 574 2.13 1.70 -25.06
C MET A 574 1.62 2.05 -23.65
N TYR A 575 1.82 1.14 -22.72
CA TYR A 575 1.56 1.39 -21.31
C TYR A 575 2.72 2.16 -20.62
N VAL A 576 3.64 2.67 -21.38
CA VAL A 576 4.80 3.39 -20.88
C VAL A 576 4.33 4.81 -20.55
N PHE A 577 4.36 5.17 -19.28
CA PHE A 577 4.27 6.56 -18.84
C PHE A 577 5.34 7.35 -19.58
N GLY A 578 5.03 8.59 -19.94
CA GLY A 578 5.91 9.43 -20.75
C GLY A 578 7.35 9.43 -20.22
N ASN A 579 8.30 9.56 -21.15
CA ASN A 579 9.71 9.63 -20.79
C ASN A 579 9.97 10.89 -19.96
N MET A 580 10.29 10.72 -18.68
CA MET A 580 10.52 11.78 -17.72
C MET A 580 11.98 12.24 -17.70
N VAL A 581 12.81 11.79 -18.64
CA VAL A 581 14.25 11.94 -18.53
C VAL A 581 14.75 13.13 -19.29
N THR A 582 15.44 13.98 -18.58
CA THR A 582 16.30 14.99 -19.17
C THR A 582 17.78 14.56 -19.18
N ARG A 583 18.09 13.31 -18.78
CA ARG A 583 19.47 12.74 -18.68
C ARG A 583 20.12 12.55 -20.05
N LYS A 584 20.40 13.67 -20.73
CA LYS A 584 21.08 13.65 -22.04
C LYS A 584 22.55 13.19 -21.93
N ASP A 585 23.17 13.34 -20.78
CA ASP A 585 24.51 12.80 -20.47
C ASP A 585 24.58 11.27 -20.69
N ILE A 586 23.47 10.58 -20.57
CA ILE A 586 23.37 9.14 -20.82
C ILE A 586 22.73 8.86 -22.17
N THR A 587 21.57 9.44 -22.44
CA THR A 587 20.77 9.10 -23.62
C THR A 587 21.30 9.63 -24.95
N SER A 588 22.33 10.50 -24.93
CA SER A 588 23.07 10.92 -26.12
C SER A 588 24.14 9.90 -26.57
N LYS A 589 24.46 8.93 -25.69
CA LYS A 589 25.41 7.84 -26.01
C LYS A 589 24.78 6.80 -26.93
N GLU A 590 25.62 5.95 -27.53
CA GLU A 590 25.12 4.76 -28.24
C GLU A 590 24.53 3.76 -27.24
N PRO A 591 23.34 3.19 -27.50
CA PRO A 591 22.78 2.19 -26.65
C PRO A 591 23.57 0.88 -26.71
N VAL A 592 23.80 0.24 -25.56
CA VAL A 592 24.47 -1.07 -25.47
C VAL A 592 23.53 -2.24 -25.77
N TYR A 593 22.23 -2.00 -25.63
CA TYR A 593 21.19 -2.97 -25.97
C TYR A 593 19.92 -2.26 -26.44
N GLU A 594 19.30 -2.79 -27.47
CA GLU A 594 18.00 -2.32 -27.96
C GLU A 594 16.96 -3.47 -27.92
N ALA A 595 15.96 -3.28 -27.09
CA ALA A 595 14.76 -4.08 -27.08
C ALA A 595 13.71 -3.51 -28.09
N THR A 596 12.58 -4.18 -28.22
CA THR A 596 11.51 -3.79 -29.13
C THR A 596 11.09 -2.33 -28.95
N ARG A 597 10.92 -1.87 -27.70
CA ARG A 597 10.42 -0.52 -27.37
C ARG A 597 11.31 0.28 -26.46
N THR A 598 12.47 -0.22 -26.10
CA THR A 598 13.39 0.45 -25.18
C THR A 598 14.80 0.44 -25.73
N LYS A 599 15.60 1.37 -25.24
CA LYS A 599 17.04 1.45 -25.41
C LYS A 599 17.71 1.41 -24.05
N THR A 600 18.78 0.65 -23.94
CA THR A 600 19.57 0.52 -22.73
C THR A 600 20.92 1.18 -22.93
N TYR A 601 21.32 2.03 -21.99
CA TYR A 601 22.54 2.81 -22.02
C TYR A 601 23.38 2.50 -20.76
N GLU A 602 24.69 2.52 -20.90
CA GLU A 602 25.57 2.55 -19.72
C GLU A 602 25.61 3.96 -19.12
N THR A 603 25.45 4.04 -17.80
CA THR A 603 25.46 5.31 -17.08
C THR A 603 26.84 5.95 -17.07
N GLY A 604 27.89 5.15 -16.88
CA GLY A 604 29.29 5.57 -16.80
C GLY A 604 30.06 4.79 -15.74
N LEU A 605 30.96 5.47 -15.04
CA LEU A 605 31.70 4.86 -13.93
C LEU A 605 30.77 4.61 -12.73
N ILE A 606 30.83 3.41 -12.17
CA ILE A 606 30.04 3.03 -10.97
C ILE A 606 30.95 2.55 -9.86
N LEU A 607 30.53 2.72 -8.61
CA LEU A 607 31.17 2.11 -7.47
C LEU A 607 30.67 0.69 -7.23
N PRO A 608 31.53 -0.23 -6.77
CA PRO A 608 31.10 -1.54 -6.31
C PRO A 608 30.12 -1.43 -5.13
N ILE A 609 29.45 -2.53 -4.81
CA ILE A 609 28.49 -2.57 -3.69
C ILE A 609 29.08 -2.13 -2.34
N ALA A 610 30.41 -2.32 -2.17
CA ALA A 610 31.18 -1.84 -1.01
C ALA A 610 32.54 -1.30 -1.48
N TYR A 611 33.00 -0.22 -0.87
CA TYR A 611 34.27 0.43 -1.22
C TYR A 611 34.86 1.20 -0.03
N GLY A 612 36.19 1.33 -0.02
CA GLY A 612 36.97 2.00 1.03
C GLY A 612 36.74 3.52 1.02
N VAL A 613 36.55 4.10 2.20
CA VAL A 613 36.41 5.54 2.44
C VAL A 613 37.09 5.95 3.75
N ASN A 614 37.37 7.26 3.88
CA ASN A 614 37.94 7.86 5.07
C ASN A 614 36.87 8.27 6.11
N ASP A 615 37.30 8.65 7.32
CA ASP A 615 36.42 9.13 8.40
C ASP A 615 35.61 10.37 8.02
N ALA A 616 36.15 11.26 7.18
CA ALA A 616 35.46 12.47 6.74
C ALA A 616 34.19 12.12 5.95
N THR A 617 34.23 11.08 5.12
CA THR A 617 33.08 10.59 4.33
C THR A 617 31.97 10.06 5.23
N VAL A 618 32.31 9.25 6.23
CA VAL A 618 31.35 8.65 7.17
C VAL A 618 30.65 9.73 8.00
N ASN A 619 31.35 10.83 8.31
CA ASN A 619 30.83 11.91 9.13
C ASN A 619 30.06 13.00 8.37
N VAL A 620 29.91 12.91 7.04
CA VAL A 620 29.09 13.84 6.24
C VAL A 620 27.66 13.86 6.74
N LYS A 621 27.14 15.06 7.00
CA LYS A 621 25.72 15.28 7.34
C LYS A 621 24.99 15.88 6.16
N LEU A 622 24.01 15.16 5.64
CA LEU A 622 23.15 15.62 4.56
C LEU A 622 22.00 16.47 5.10
N GLU A 623 21.72 17.57 4.42
CA GLU A 623 20.71 18.54 4.80
C GLU A 623 19.47 18.42 3.92
N ASN A 624 18.30 18.72 4.50
CA ASN A 624 17.04 18.74 3.78
C ASN A 624 16.99 19.95 2.82
N HIS A 625 16.36 19.79 1.66
CA HIS A 625 16.19 20.85 0.64
C HIS A 625 17.49 21.41 0.05
N GLN A 626 18.63 20.72 0.21
CA GLN A 626 19.95 21.18 -0.21
C GLN A 626 20.67 20.14 -1.11
N PRO A 627 20.05 19.63 -2.19
CA PRO A 627 20.68 18.56 -2.97
C PRO A 627 22.03 18.97 -3.58
N ILE A 628 22.20 20.20 -4.05
CA ILE A 628 23.47 20.68 -4.62
C ILE A 628 24.59 20.67 -3.57
N GLN A 629 24.33 21.22 -2.37
CA GLN A 629 25.30 21.20 -1.27
C GLN A 629 25.61 19.78 -0.80
N ASN A 630 24.61 18.92 -0.74
CA ASN A 630 24.80 17.53 -0.34
C ASN A 630 25.74 16.79 -1.31
N HIS A 631 25.58 16.99 -2.62
CA HIS A 631 26.50 16.45 -3.62
C HIS A 631 27.92 16.96 -3.42
N ASN A 632 28.08 18.25 -3.19
CA ASN A 632 29.39 18.84 -2.95
C ASN A 632 30.07 18.29 -1.70
N LYS A 633 29.34 18.20 -0.56
CA LYS A 633 29.87 17.63 0.70
C LYS A 633 30.33 16.17 0.51
N ILE A 634 29.57 15.36 -0.24
CA ILE A 634 29.94 13.98 -0.53
C ILE A 634 31.24 13.92 -1.33
N VAL A 635 31.32 14.66 -2.46
CA VAL A 635 32.50 14.63 -3.32
C VAL A 635 33.73 15.19 -2.60
N GLN A 636 33.58 16.28 -1.84
CA GLN A 636 34.66 16.86 -1.04
C GLN A 636 35.22 15.88 0.00
N ALA A 637 34.36 15.19 0.70
CA ALA A 637 34.79 14.23 1.73
C ALA A 637 35.43 12.97 1.12
N MET A 638 34.80 12.39 0.07
CA MET A 638 35.28 11.17 -0.58
C MET A 638 36.55 11.39 -1.39
N GLY A 639 36.68 12.54 -2.04
CA GLY A 639 37.82 12.90 -2.87
C GLY A 639 38.90 13.72 -2.14
N ALA A 640 38.77 13.91 -0.81
CA ALA A 640 39.68 14.72 0.00
C ALA A 640 40.02 16.09 -0.65
N THR A 641 38.99 16.79 -1.17
CA THR A 641 39.16 18.05 -1.92
C THR A 641 38.27 19.15 -1.37
N SER A 642 38.62 20.40 -1.66
CA SER A 642 37.75 21.57 -1.41
C SER A 642 36.95 22.01 -2.63
N GLU A 643 37.16 21.39 -3.79
CA GLU A 643 36.47 21.73 -5.02
C GLU A 643 35.00 21.31 -4.98
N ASN A 644 34.15 22.07 -5.65
CA ASN A 644 32.73 21.76 -5.79
C ASN A 644 32.48 20.91 -7.04
N TYR A 645 31.71 19.84 -6.89
CA TYR A 645 31.15 19.08 -8.00
C TYR A 645 30.10 19.91 -8.75
N LEU A 646 29.17 20.51 -7.99
CA LEU A 646 28.12 21.36 -8.54
C LEU A 646 28.36 22.81 -8.13
N THR A 647 28.85 23.62 -9.07
CA THR A 647 29.10 25.04 -8.85
C THR A 647 27.86 25.86 -9.21
N LEU A 648 27.33 26.60 -8.22
CA LEU A 648 26.20 27.48 -8.42
C LEU A 648 26.49 28.56 -9.45
N LEU A 649 25.48 28.90 -10.25
CA LEU A 649 25.54 29.97 -11.24
C LEU A 649 24.22 30.73 -11.33
N ALA A 650 24.30 31.98 -11.84
CA ALA A 650 23.11 32.74 -12.17
C ALA A 650 22.66 32.46 -13.62
N ALA A 651 21.38 32.60 -13.90
CA ALA A 651 20.91 32.68 -15.28
C ALA A 651 21.48 33.92 -15.96
N ASN A 652 21.66 33.86 -17.28
CA ASN A 652 22.12 34.99 -18.05
C ASN A 652 21.11 36.16 -18.06
N GLU A 653 19.82 35.78 -18.04
CA GLU A 653 18.70 36.70 -17.97
C GLU A 653 17.50 36.00 -17.29
N VAL A 654 16.72 36.75 -16.54
CA VAL A 654 15.40 36.29 -16.02
C VAL A 654 14.33 37.22 -16.60
N LYS A 655 13.45 36.65 -17.43
CA LYS A 655 12.33 37.36 -18.06
C LYS A 655 11.06 37.09 -17.28
N LEU A 656 10.33 38.15 -16.98
CA LEU A 656 8.99 38.10 -16.37
C LEU A 656 7.96 38.53 -17.41
N ASP A 657 6.95 37.74 -17.63
CA ASP A 657 5.78 38.12 -18.41
C ASP A 657 4.53 37.86 -17.54
N ASN A 658 3.70 38.90 -17.37
CA ASN A 658 2.55 38.90 -16.47
C ASN A 658 2.89 38.48 -15.02
N MET A 659 4.11 38.79 -14.56
CA MET A 659 4.60 38.48 -13.20
C MET A 659 5.29 39.72 -12.62
N GLU A 660 5.14 39.89 -11.30
CA GLU A 660 5.83 40.93 -10.55
C GLU A 660 6.46 40.38 -9.26
N VAL A 661 7.36 41.13 -8.68
CA VAL A 661 7.90 40.93 -7.34
C VAL A 661 7.12 41.86 -6.40
N PRO A 662 6.15 41.34 -5.63
CA PRO A 662 5.24 42.17 -4.84
C PRO A 662 5.94 42.85 -3.65
N ASP A 663 7.04 42.27 -3.15
CA ASP A 663 7.82 42.77 -2.03
C ASP A 663 9.30 42.76 -2.39
N SER A 664 9.91 43.94 -2.52
CA SER A 664 11.33 44.09 -2.89
C SER A 664 12.31 43.51 -1.84
N SER A 665 11.84 43.31 -0.59
CA SER A 665 12.66 42.61 0.42
C SER A 665 12.72 41.08 0.19
N LYS A 666 11.87 40.55 -0.71
CA LYS A 666 11.78 39.15 -1.10
C LYS A 666 11.91 39.01 -2.62
N PRO A 667 13.08 39.30 -3.20
CA PRO A 667 13.25 39.42 -4.64
C PRO A 667 13.01 38.15 -5.45
N GLU A 668 12.95 36.98 -4.79
CA GLU A 668 12.67 35.67 -5.41
C GLU A 668 11.24 35.19 -5.17
N THR A 669 10.34 36.08 -4.70
CA THR A 669 8.91 35.80 -4.54
C THR A 669 8.14 36.52 -5.64
N TYR A 670 7.35 35.78 -6.37
CA TYR A 670 6.65 36.24 -7.55
C TYR A 670 5.16 36.07 -7.40
N LYS A 671 4.41 37.00 -8.01
CA LYS A 671 2.94 36.98 -8.08
C LYS A 671 2.46 37.37 -9.47
N ARG A 672 1.38 36.80 -9.92
CA ARG A 672 0.73 37.14 -11.19
C ARG A 672 0.08 38.52 -11.10
N VAL A 673 0.23 39.33 -12.16
CA VAL A 673 -0.33 40.69 -12.25
C VAL A 673 -1.76 40.68 -12.75
N ASP A 674 -2.02 40.03 -13.89
CA ASP A 674 -3.34 39.92 -14.51
C ASP A 674 -3.85 38.46 -14.36
N SER A 675 -4.93 38.28 -13.55
CA SER A 675 -5.53 36.98 -13.26
C SER A 675 -6.22 36.34 -14.48
N SER A 676 -6.42 37.07 -15.58
CA SER A 676 -7.04 36.53 -16.80
C SER A 676 -6.08 35.73 -17.67
N LYS A 677 -4.76 35.80 -17.41
CA LYS A 677 -3.70 35.15 -18.20
C LYS A 677 -2.70 34.46 -17.29
N PRO A 678 -2.11 33.33 -17.71
CA PRO A 678 -0.97 32.76 -17.02
C PRO A 678 0.19 33.76 -16.94
N GLY A 679 0.96 33.71 -15.87
CA GLY A 679 2.23 34.42 -15.75
C GLY A 679 3.40 33.48 -16.00
N THR A 680 4.51 33.97 -16.55
CA THR A 680 5.71 33.17 -16.76
C THR A 680 6.96 33.83 -16.19
N ILE A 681 7.84 32.97 -15.67
CA ILE A 681 9.20 33.33 -15.23
C ILE A 681 10.17 32.48 -16.04
N THR A 682 10.91 33.08 -16.94
CA THR A 682 11.87 32.36 -17.81
C THR A 682 13.30 32.66 -17.40
N TYR A 683 13.98 31.61 -16.98
CA TYR A 683 15.43 31.64 -16.71
C TYR A 683 16.16 31.29 -18.02
N HIS A 684 16.80 32.27 -18.64
CA HIS A 684 17.59 32.10 -19.85
C HIS A 684 19.01 31.74 -19.45
N LEU A 685 19.52 30.59 -19.91
CA LEU A 685 20.86 30.09 -19.64
C LEU A 685 21.61 29.86 -20.96
N VAL A 686 22.81 30.41 -21.08
CA VAL A 686 23.74 30.09 -22.17
C VAL A 686 24.95 29.34 -21.57
N PRO A 687 25.01 28.00 -21.70
CA PRO A 687 26.11 27.19 -21.20
C PRO A 687 27.48 27.68 -21.69
N GLN A 688 28.41 27.86 -20.76
CA GLN A 688 29.80 28.33 -21.05
C GLN A 688 30.79 27.16 -21.16
N SER A 689 30.32 25.94 -21.04
CA SER A 689 31.12 24.71 -21.19
C SER A 689 30.26 23.57 -21.71
N SER A 690 30.88 22.47 -22.13
CA SER A 690 30.22 21.21 -22.51
C SER A 690 29.79 20.38 -21.31
N GLU A 691 30.06 20.82 -20.07
CA GLU A 691 29.60 20.15 -18.83
C GLU A 691 28.09 20.08 -18.70
N ASP A 692 27.64 19.30 -17.73
CA ASP A 692 26.21 19.19 -17.40
C ASP A 692 25.74 20.37 -16.56
N TYR A 693 24.53 20.84 -16.86
CA TYR A 693 23.89 21.90 -16.11
C TYR A 693 22.62 21.35 -15.44
N TRP A 694 22.50 21.71 -14.19
CA TRP A 694 21.44 21.19 -13.29
C TRP A 694 20.62 22.32 -12.71
N VAL A 695 19.37 22.04 -12.35
CA VAL A 695 18.53 22.96 -11.59
C VAL A 695 17.90 22.22 -10.42
N SER A 696 17.89 22.87 -9.25
CA SER A 696 17.11 22.44 -8.11
C SER A 696 15.70 23.02 -8.19
N ILE A 697 14.69 22.20 -8.07
CA ILE A 697 13.26 22.55 -8.14
C ILE A 697 12.63 22.47 -6.76
N PRO A 698 12.16 23.59 -6.18
CA PRO A 698 11.55 23.62 -4.85
C PRO A 698 10.28 22.77 -4.74
N GLN A 699 10.07 22.15 -3.60
CA GLN A 699 8.91 21.31 -3.27
C GLN A 699 7.56 21.96 -3.62
N LYS A 700 7.42 23.26 -3.35
CA LYS A 700 6.16 23.99 -3.59
C LYS A 700 5.67 23.85 -5.03
N LEU A 701 6.55 23.75 -6.00
CA LEU A 701 6.19 23.59 -7.40
C LEU A 701 5.63 22.22 -7.74
N SER A 702 5.99 21.18 -6.98
CA SER A 702 5.45 19.82 -7.19
C SER A 702 4.07 19.59 -6.56
N HIS A 703 3.76 20.30 -5.49
CA HIS A 703 2.48 20.15 -4.78
C HIS A 703 1.35 20.94 -5.41
N THR A 704 1.66 21.85 -6.32
CA THR A 704 0.65 22.66 -7.01
C THR A 704 -0.06 21.79 -8.07
N ASN A 705 -1.36 22.01 -8.26
CA ASN A 705 -2.10 21.35 -9.32
C ASN A 705 -1.40 21.59 -10.67
N LYS A 706 -1.16 20.53 -11.43
CA LYS A 706 -0.50 20.57 -12.75
C LYS A 706 -1.13 21.57 -13.73
N ASN A 707 -2.41 21.87 -13.53
CA ASN A 707 -3.11 22.90 -14.30
C ASN A 707 -2.80 24.33 -13.82
N LYS A 708 -2.16 24.51 -12.66
CA LYS A 708 -1.86 25.81 -12.06
C LYS A 708 -0.38 26.20 -12.17
N VAL A 709 0.54 25.23 -12.20
CA VAL A 709 1.97 25.46 -12.39
C VAL A 709 2.51 24.42 -13.34
N ARG A 710 3.19 24.89 -14.38
CA ARG A 710 3.90 24.05 -15.36
C ARG A 710 5.35 24.46 -15.42
N ILE A 711 6.25 23.50 -15.58
CA ILE A 711 7.67 23.75 -15.85
C ILE A 711 7.93 23.34 -17.29
N LEU A 712 8.54 24.25 -18.05
CA LEU A 712 8.88 24.01 -19.43
C LEU A 712 10.40 24.11 -19.59
N LEU A 713 10.96 23.17 -20.33
CA LEU A 713 12.37 23.19 -20.75
C LEU A 713 12.41 23.36 -22.28
N ASN A 714 12.93 24.48 -22.75
CA ASN A 714 12.91 24.86 -24.17
C ASN A 714 11.52 24.76 -24.80
N GLY A 715 10.50 25.24 -24.09
CA GLY A 715 9.10 25.24 -24.52
C GLY A 715 8.39 23.89 -24.37
N ASN A 716 9.07 22.81 -24.02
CA ASN A 716 8.46 21.50 -23.78
C ASN A 716 8.12 21.32 -22.30
N THR A 717 6.90 20.94 -22.01
CA THR A 717 6.46 20.70 -20.62
C THR A 717 7.28 19.58 -19.97
N TYR A 718 7.88 19.90 -18.82
CA TYR A 718 8.46 18.91 -17.94
C TYR A 718 7.40 18.39 -16.97
N ASP A 719 7.05 17.11 -17.07
CA ASP A 719 6.02 16.52 -16.23
C ASP A 719 6.64 15.73 -15.06
N PHE A 720 6.41 16.22 -13.84
CA PHE A 720 6.71 15.45 -12.64
C PHE A 720 5.60 14.40 -12.43
N GLN A 721 5.95 13.12 -12.50
CA GLN A 721 4.98 12.05 -12.26
C GLN A 721 4.57 11.97 -10.80
N ASP A 722 5.47 12.32 -9.89
CA ASP A 722 5.28 12.22 -8.45
C ASP A 722 5.45 13.58 -7.78
N LYS A 723 4.66 13.80 -6.75
CA LYS A 723 4.94 14.88 -5.80
C LYS A 723 6.21 14.53 -5.03
N PHE A 724 7.04 15.51 -4.71
CA PHE A 724 8.23 15.33 -3.90
C PHE A 724 8.14 16.13 -2.60
N GLN A 725 8.82 15.67 -1.56
CA GLN A 725 8.76 16.29 -0.23
C GLN A 725 9.84 17.36 -0.04
N GLN A 726 10.92 17.24 -0.78
CA GLN A 726 12.04 18.17 -0.68
C GLN A 726 12.30 18.81 -2.04
N THR A 727 13.52 19.23 -2.30
CA THR A 727 13.94 19.87 -3.54
C THR A 727 14.44 18.82 -4.51
N GLN A 728 13.89 18.74 -5.71
CA GLN A 728 14.40 17.87 -6.77
C GLN A 728 15.55 18.50 -7.53
N LEU A 729 16.46 17.66 -8.05
CA LEU A 729 17.56 18.04 -8.91
C LEU A 729 17.35 17.43 -10.30
N ILE A 730 17.27 18.26 -11.35
CA ILE A 730 17.08 17.81 -12.73
C ILE A 730 18.15 18.38 -13.65
N GLN A 731 18.56 17.60 -14.68
CA GLN A 731 19.47 18.06 -15.72
C GLN A 731 18.72 18.95 -16.70
N VAL A 732 19.29 20.13 -17.04
CA VAL A 732 18.70 21.09 -17.99
C VAL A 732 19.51 21.20 -19.27
N ALA A 733 20.80 20.94 -19.24
CA ALA A 733 21.68 20.96 -20.43
C ALA A 733 22.80 19.92 -20.31
N HIS A 734 23.23 19.39 -21.43
CA HIS A 734 24.41 18.53 -21.63
C HIS A 734 25.03 18.84 -22.98
N ASP A 735 26.36 18.97 -23.05
CA ASP A 735 27.12 19.30 -24.27
C ASP A 735 26.46 20.41 -25.11
N SER A 736 26.11 21.50 -24.44
CA SER A 736 25.30 22.57 -25.00
C SER A 736 26.08 23.91 -25.02
N LEU A 737 27.39 23.86 -25.14
CA LEU A 737 28.24 25.05 -25.19
C LEU A 737 27.70 26.09 -26.18
N GLY A 738 27.43 27.31 -25.72
CA GLY A 738 26.91 28.41 -26.49
C GLY A 738 25.47 28.29 -26.99
N LYS A 739 24.78 27.20 -26.72
CA LYS A 739 23.37 26.99 -27.10
C LYS A 739 22.46 27.39 -25.94
N ALA A 740 21.56 28.33 -26.18
CA ALA A 740 20.64 28.82 -25.17
C ALA A 740 19.68 27.71 -24.72
N VAL A 741 19.37 27.69 -23.41
CA VAL A 741 18.40 26.82 -22.76
C VAL A 741 17.49 27.70 -21.92
N ASP A 742 16.20 27.60 -22.16
CA ASP A 742 15.15 28.31 -21.42
C ASP A 742 14.43 27.36 -20.45
N LEU A 743 14.50 27.67 -19.14
CA LEU A 743 13.69 27.07 -18.12
C LEU A 743 12.55 28.03 -17.78
N THR A 744 11.34 27.71 -18.16
CA THR A 744 10.16 28.55 -17.91
C THR A 744 9.26 27.92 -16.84
N ILE A 745 8.90 28.72 -15.85
CA ILE A 745 7.86 28.39 -14.86
C ILE A 745 6.62 29.18 -15.21
N GLU A 746 5.58 28.50 -15.64
CA GLU A 746 4.29 29.07 -15.95
C GLU A 746 3.37 28.89 -14.75
N ILE A 747 2.75 29.99 -14.30
CA ILE A 747 1.90 30.05 -13.10
C ILE A 747 0.52 30.56 -13.48
N ASP A 748 -0.50 29.75 -13.27
CA ASP A 748 -1.91 30.08 -13.52
C ASP A 748 -2.71 30.04 -12.21
N THR A 749 -2.26 30.85 -11.23
CA THR A 749 -2.91 31.04 -9.94
C THR A 749 -2.46 32.39 -9.36
N ASP A 750 -3.27 32.98 -8.49
CA ASP A 750 -2.97 34.26 -7.84
C ASP A 750 -2.14 34.09 -6.54
N ASP A 751 -1.73 32.88 -6.23
CA ASP A 751 -0.86 32.62 -5.09
C ASP A 751 0.55 33.19 -5.30
N GLU A 752 1.21 33.54 -4.21
CA GLU A 752 2.61 33.95 -4.22
C GLU A 752 3.54 32.70 -4.23
N TYR A 753 4.54 32.73 -5.11
CA TYR A 753 5.54 31.68 -5.24
C TYR A 753 6.94 32.18 -4.88
N ASN A 754 7.48 31.64 -3.79
CA ASN A 754 8.90 31.83 -3.44
C ASN A 754 9.72 30.77 -4.17
N LEU A 755 10.61 31.24 -5.06
CA LEU A 755 11.52 30.40 -5.85
C LEU A 755 12.97 30.45 -5.33
N SER A 756 13.20 30.89 -4.09
CA SER A 756 14.54 30.96 -3.48
C SER A 756 15.30 29.63 -3.43
N GLY A 757 14.58 28.49 -3.53
CA GLY A 757 15.18 27.16 -3.66
C GLY A 757 15.50 26.75 -5.10
N LEU A 758 15.10 27.52 -6.12
CA LEU A 758 15.46 27.24 -7.50
C LEU A 758 16.89 27.78 -7.75
N ARG A 759 17.83 26.86 -7.95
CA ARG A 759 19.23 27.15 -8.13
C ARG A 759 19.76 26.43 -9.36
N LEU A 760 20.49 27.16 -10.21
CA LEU A 760 21.22 26.59 -11.32
C LEU A 760 22.63 26.21 -10.86
N ALA A 761 23.17 25.14 -11.39
CA ALA A 761 24.53 24.67 -11.13
C ALA A 761 25.13 24.01 -12.37
N ARG A 762 26.43 24.13 -12.51
CA ARG A 762 27.26 23.45 -13.51
C ARG A 762 28.06 22.36 -12.82
N SER A 763 28.15 21.17 -13.42
CA SER A 763 28.97 20.07 -12.93
C SER A 763 30.45 20.29 -13.23
N ASN A 764 31.29 19.59 -12.48
CA ASN A 764 32.69 19.32 -12.78
C ASN A 764 32.83 17.79 -12.92
N SER A 765 32.62 17.30 -14.12
CA SER A 765 32.59 15.87 -14.41
C SER A 765 33.95 15.20 -14.20
N ALA A 766 35.03 15.90 -14.49
CA ALA A 766 36.41 15.42 -14.30
C ALA A 766 36.71 15.14 -12.80
N LEU A 767 36.20 16.00 -11.90
CA LEU A 767 36.38 15.86 -10.46
C LEU A 767 35.68 14.59 -9.96
N VAL A 768 34.44 14.39 -10.36
CA VAL A 768 33.63 13.22 -9.94
C VAL A 768 34.20 11.93 -10.49
N ASN A 769 34.59 11.91 -11.78
CA ASN A 769 35.15 10.70 -12.39
C ASN A 769 36.45 10.29 -11.70
N ARG A 770 37.38 11.24 -11.44
CA ARG A 770 38.62 10.96 -10.69
C ARG A 770 38.32 10.36 -9.31
N MET A 771 37.39 10.96 -8.55
CA MET A 771 37.02 10.47 -7.24
C MET A 771 36.43 9.06 -7.32
N ILE A 772 35.59 8.76 -8.32
CA ILE A 772 34.99 7.42 -8.51
C ILE A 772 36.12 6.41 -8.86
N GLU A 773 37.03 6.74 -9.78
CA GLU A 773 38.16 5.88 -10.16
C GLU A 773 39.06 5.55 -8.95
N GLU A 774 39.37 6.52 -8.11
CA GLU A 774 40.12 6.33 -6.87
C GLU A 774 39.37 5.38 -5.89
N ARG A 775 38.06 5.54 -5.74
CA ARG A 775 37.26 4.66 -4.86
C ARG A 775 37.05 3.27 -5.47
N GLN A 776 37.00 3.10 -6.78
CA GLN A 776 36.97 1.80 -7.45
C GLN A 776 38.18 0.95 -7.11
N LEU A 777 39.40 1.58 -7.00
CA LEU A 777 40.63 0.87 -6.59
C LEU A 777 40.53 0.30 -5.17
N GLN A 778 39.73 0.87 -4.31
CA GLN A 778 39.43 0.41 -2.95
C GLN A 778 38.11 -0.38 -2.90
N GLY A 779 37.64 -0.87 -4.05
CA GLY A 779 36.36 -1.51 -4.19
C GLY A 779 36.38 -3.02 -3.89
N MET A 780 35.33 -3.52 -3.30
CA MET A 780 35.11 -4.94 -3.08
C MET A 780 34.84 -5.65 -4.41
N LYS A 781 35.61 -6.67 -4.71
CA LYS A 781 35.31 -7.60 -5.79
C LYS A 781 34.38 -8.66 -5.27
N VAL A 782 33.13 -8.64 -5.73
CA VAL A 782 32.12 -9.63 -5.36
C VAL A 782 32.50 -10.98 -5.96
N THR A 783 32.44 -12.03 -5.15
CA THR A 783 32.65 -13.42 -5.57
C THR A 783 31.35 -14.21 -5.59
N HIS A 784 30.40 -13.80 -4.75
CA HIS A 784 29.05 -14.31 -4.71
C HIS A 784 28.12 -13.29 -4.06
N TRP A 785 26.90 -13.15 -4.56
CA TRP A 785 25.83 -12.44 -3.89
C TRP A 785 24.48 -13.08 -4.14
N ASP A 786 23.65 -13.02 -3.13
CA ASP A 786 22.20 -13.16 -3.20
C ASP A 786 21.54 -12.08 -2.34
N ASP A 787 20.24 -12.09 -2.21
CA ASP A 787 19.51 -11.04 -1.49
C ASP A 787 19.87 -10.95 0.02
N SER A 788 20.33 -12.02 0.64
CA SER A 788 20.65 -12.06 2.08
C SER A 788 22.11 -12.40 2.41
N HIS A 789 22.92 -12.66 1.39
CA HIS A 789 24.31 -13.05 1.57
C HIS A 789 25.21 -12.47 0.48
N ILE A 790 26.29 -11.81 0.87
CA ILE A 790 27.27 -11.21 -0.04
C ILE A 790 28.66 -11.60 0.41
N GLN A 791 29.48 -12.07 -0.53
CA GLN A 791 30.88 -12.41 -0.30
C GLN A 791 31.77 -11.71 -1.31
N GLY A 792 32.97 -11.39 -0.92
CA GLY A 792 33.98 -10.83 -1.81
C GLY A 792 35.31 -10.59 -1.14
N THR A 793 36.22 -10.02 -1.92
CA THR A 793 37.56 -9.65 -1.48
C THR A 793 37.80 -8.16 -1.76
N VAL A 794 38.64 -7.54 -0.96
CA VAL A 794 39.07 -6.15 -1.17
C VAL A 794 40.54 -6.03 -0.80
N ASN A 795 41.28 -5.16 -1.49
CA ASN A 795 42.64 -4.77 -1.08
C ASN A 795 42.65 -3.25 -0.85
N ILE A 796 42.74 -2.87 0.43
CA ILE A 796 42.81 -1.47 0.86
C ILE A 796 44.26 -0.98 0.77
N THR A 797 44.52 -0.08 -0.17
CA THR A 797 45.87 0.41 -0.48
C THR A 797 46.09 1.88 -0.12
N ASP A 798 45.02 2.57 0.35
CA ASP A 798 45.04 3.95 0.82
C ASP A 798 44.80 4.03 2.36
N ASP A 799 44.48 5.22 2.83
CA ASP A 799 44.20 5.50 4.24
C ASP A 799 42.72 5.27 4.64
N SER A 800 41.98 4.52 3.82
CA SER A 800 40.58 4.17 4.13
C SER A 800 40.47 3.36 5.43
N THR A 801 39.62 3.83 6.33
CA THR A 801 39.37 3.21 7.64
C THR A 801 37.99 2.58 7.72
N TRP A 802 37.14 2.81 6.70
CA TRP A 802 35.80 2.29 6.58
C TRP A 802 35.55 1.71 5.18
N MET A 803 34.71 0.66 5.15
CA MET A 803 34.02 0.22 3.95
C MET A 803 32.61 0.79 3.97
N MET A 804 32.28 1.64 3.01
CA MET A 804 30.93 2.14 2.80
C MET A 804 30.22 1.28 1.76
N THR A 805 28.93 1.05 1.96
CA THR A 805 28.14 0.23 1.03
C THR A 805 27.00 1.03 0.40
N SER A 806 26.48 0.55 -0.74
CA SER A 806 25.24 1.03 -1.32
C SER A 806 23.99 0.33 -0.75
N ILE A 807 24.09 -0.28 0.43
CA ILE A 807 23.05 -1.03 1.13
C ILE A 807 22.48 -0.18 2.26
N PRO A 808 21.15 -0.09 2.45
CA PRO A 808 20.57 0.57 3.62
C PRO A 808 21.01 -0.10 4.94
N TYR A 809 21.28 0.75 5.94
CA TYR A 809 21.59 0.27 7.26
C TYR A 809 20.36 -0.35 7.92
N GLU A 810 20.43 -1.63 8.18
CA GLU A 810 19.51 -2.38 9.04
C GLU A 810 20.31 -3.20 10.04
N LYS A 811 19.89 -3.27 11.29
CA LYS A 811 20.56 -4.04 12.34
C LYS A 811 20.61 -5.56 12.06
N GLY A 812 19.83 -6.00 11.09
CA GLY A 812 19.84 -7.39 10.64
C GLY A 812 21.12 -7.79 9.90
N TRP A 813 21.90 -6.84 9.37
CA TRP A 813 23.17 -7.13 8.73
C TRP A 813 24.26 -7.46 9.72
N THR A 814 24.89 -8.62 9.53
CA THR A 814 26.12 -9.04 10.22
C THR A 814 27.26 -9.05 9.23
N VAL A 815 28.32 -8.32 9.52
CA VAL A 815 29.51 -8.23 8.65
C VAL A 815 30.68 -8.92 9.32
N LYS A 816 31.40 -9.76 8.58
CA LYS A 816 32.63 -10.36 8.95
C LYS A 816 33.74 -9.91 8.01
N VAL A 817 34.89 -9.54 8.57
CA VAL A 817 36.14 -9.31 7.86
C VAL A 817 37.12 -10.37 8.32
N ASP A 818 37.66 -11.13 7.40
CA ASP A 818 38.56 -12.29 7.66
C ASP A 818 37.99 -13.29 8.70
N GLY A 819 36.67 -13.51 8.62
CA GLY A 819 35.92 -14.39 9.49
C GLY A 819 35.59 -13.80 10.88
N GLN A 820 36.00 -12.59 11.21
CA GLN A 820 35.72 -11.92 12.48
C GLN A 820 34.57 -10.93 12.31
N VAL A 821 33.59 -10.96 13.22
CA VAL A 821 32.48 -10.01 13.22
C VAL A 821 33.00 -8.60 13.55
N VAL A 822 32.70 -7.64 12.70
CA VAL A 822 33.08 -6.24 12.86
C VAL A 822 31.85 -5.37 13.18
N GLY A 823 32.08 -4.22 13.84
CA GLY A 823 31.06 -3.25 14.14
C GLY A 823 30.56 -2.54 12.87
N THR A 824 29.25 -2.36 12.77
CA THR A 824 28.61 -1.62 11.66
C THR A 824 28.18 -0.23 12.11
N ALA A 825 28.18 0.72 11.19
CA ALA A 825 27.76 2.09 11.39
C ALA A 825 26.71 2.51 10.34
N LYS A 826 25.88 3.49 10.74
CA LYS A 826 24.89 4.10 9.84
C LYS A 826 25.45 5.41 9.31
N VAL A 827 25.77 5.43 8.02
CA VAL A 827 26.34 6.59 7.31
C VAL A 827 25.21 7.38 6.62
N TRP A 828 25.30 8.72 6.66
CA TRP A 828 24.33 9.67 6.07
C TRP A 828 22.89 9.40 6.51
N ASP A 829 22.72 8.90 7.75
CA ASP A 829 21.44 8.44 8.32
C ASP A 829 20.74 7.33 7.53
N SER A 830 21.43 6.68 6.59
CA SER A 830 20.79 5.69 5.70
C SER A 830 21.63 4.46 5.39
N LEU A 831 22.89 4.62 4.97
CA LEU A 831 23.69 3.53 4.39
C LEU A 831 24.50 2.78 5.44
N LEU A 832 24.79 1.50 5.16
CA LEU A 832 25.63 0.63 5.96
C LEU A 832 27.10 0.89 5.71
N ALA A 833 27.89 1.01 6.75
CA ALA A 833 29.34 0.98 6.69
C ALA A 833 29.92 0.12 7.82
N PHE A 834 31.18 -0.31 7.67
CA PHE A 834 31.92 -1.08 8.66
C PHE A 834 33.39 -0.76 8.63
N GLN A 835 34.09 -0.95 9.73
CA GLN A 835 35.50 -0.67 9.86
C GLN A 835 36.36 -1.69 9.09
N ILE A 836 37.45 -1.19 8.47
CA ILE A 836 38.44 -1.98 7.76
C ILE A 836 39.83 -1.46 8.08
N THR A 837 40.86 -2.28 7.86
CA THR A 837 42.26 -1.90 7.93
C THR A 837 42.91 -1.94 6.55
N PRO A 838 44.08 -1.30 6.35
CA PRO A 838 44.83 -1.49 5.09
C PRO A 838 45.24 -2.95 4.90
N GLY A 839 45.24 -3.42 3.64
CA GLY A 839 45.62 -4.76 3.26
C GLY A 839 44.55 -5.53 2.50
N GLU A 840 44.81 -6.82 2.26
CA GLU A 840 43.86 -7.72 1.60
C GLU A 840 42.93 -8.34 2.64
N HIS A 841 41.65 -8.30 2.37
CA HIS A 841 40.61 -8.82 3.26
C HIS A 841 39.57 -9.63 2.51
N THR A 842 39.02 -10.63 3.18
CA THR A 842 37.79 -11.33 2.78
C THR A 842 36.60 -10.74 3.55
N ILE A 843 35.51 -10.45 2.84
CA ILE A 843 34.29 -9.87 3.41
C ILE A 843 33.16 -10.84 3.23
N GLU A 844 32.41 -11.07 4.31
CA GLU A 844 31.16 -11.83 4.32
C GLU A 844 30.09 -10.99 5.00
N MET A 845 28.97 -10.76 4.33
CA MET A 845 27.82 -10.02 4.86
C MET A 845 26.59 -10.94 4.82
N THR A 846 25.90 -11.10 5.95
CA THR A 846 24.69 -11.92 6.05
C THR A 846 23.56 -11.15 6.72
N TYR A 847 22.34 -11.34 6.23
CA TYR A 847 21.16 -10.67 6.76
C TYR A 847 20.22 -11.60 7.49
N MET A 848 19.83 -11.23 8.71
CA MET A 848 18.78 -11.86 9.49
C MET A 848 17.94 -10.76 10.17
N PRO A 849 16.61 -10.70 9.97
CA PRO A 849 15.79 -9.62 10.55
C PRO A 849 15.90 -9.53 12.07
N GLU A 850 16.02 -8.28 12.59
CA GLU A 850 16.06 -8.05 14.03
C GLU A 850 14.81 -8.62 14.71
N GLY A 851 14.99 -9.39 15.78
CA GLY A 851 13.90 -10.03 16.52
C GLY A 851 13.41 -11.37 15.96
N PHE A 852 13.84 -11.80 14.75
CA PHE A 852 13.38 -13.07 14.17
C PHE A 852 13.74 -14.27 15.05
N MET A 853 14.99 -14.40 15.50
CA MET A 853 15.43 -15.54 16.34
C MET A 853 14.71 -15.57 17.70
N ALA A 854 14.53 -14.39 18.32
CA ALA A 854 13.77 -14.28 19.57
C ALA A 854 12.28 -14.67 19.35
N GLY A 855 11.69 -14.16 18.26
CA GLY A 855 10.34 -14.51 17.85
C GLY A 855 10.18 -15.99 17.54
N LEU A 856 11.15 -16.62 16.90
CA LEU A 856 11.17 -18.06 16.61
C LEU A 856 11.16 -18.90 17.89
N VAL A 857 11.99 -18.54 18.87
CA VAL A 857 12.00 -19.21 20.18
C VAL A 857 10.65 -19.08 20.86
N ILE A 858 10.06 -17.87 20.88
CA ILE A 858 8.72 -17.63 21.44
C ILE A 858 7.66 -18.46 20.70
N SER A 859 7.74 -18.53 19.38
CA SER A 859 6.80 -19.33 18.57
C SER A 859 6.89 -20.81 18.89
N ILE A 860 8.09 -21.36 18.95
CA ILE A 860 8.32 -22.77 19.29
C ILE A 860 7.79 -23.07 20.70
N LEU A 861 8.11 -22.25 21.69
CA LEU A 861 7.62 -22.43 23.07
C LEU A 861 6.09 -22.35 23.14
N SER A 862 5.47 -21.41 22.45
CA SER A 862 4.01 -21.25 22.42
C SER A 862 3.32 -22.43 21.73
N ILE A 863 3.89 -22.95 20.64
CA ILE A 863 3.42 -24.16 19.97
C ILE A 863 3.56 -25.38 20.89
N CYS A 864 4.70 -25.53 21.58
CA CYS A 864 4.91 -26.62 22.53
C CYS A 864 3.91 -26.57 23.69
N ILE A 865 3.67 -25.35 24.27
CA ILE A 865 2.65 -25.14 25.31
C ILE A 865 1.26 -25.55 24.78
N TYR A 866 0.90 -25.11 23.58
CA TYR A 866 -0.38 -25.43 22.95
C TYR A 866 -0.55 -26.94 22.74
N VAL A 867 0.44 -27.62 22.19
CA VAL A 867 0.42 -29.09 21.96
C VAL A 867 0.37 -29.83 23.29
N LEU A 868 1.16 -29.42 24.29
CA LEU A 868 1.17 -30.02 25.62
C LEU A 868 -0.18 -29.85 26.33
N ALA A 869 -0.79 -28.67 26.23
CA ALA A 869 -2.11 -28.39 26.80
C ALA A 869 -3.20 -29.26 26.15
N ILE A 870 -3.11 -29.54 24.84
CA ILE A 870 -4.00 -30.48 24.15
C ILE A 870 -3.73 -31.91 24.67
N TYR A 871 -2.46 -32.35 24.74
CA TYR A 871 -2.10 -33.70 25.17
C TYR A 871 -2.54 -33.97 26.61
N LYS A 872 -2.32 -33.04 27.51
CA LYS A 872 -2.73 -33.12 28.91
C LYS A 872 -4.23 -32.88 29.14
N LYS A 873 -5.00 -32.57 28.08
CA LYS A 873 -6.43 -32.24 28.17
C LYS A 873 -6.74 -31.04 29.07
N TRP A 874 -5.80 -30.10 29.18
CA TRP A 874 -6.03 -28.84 29.92
C TRP A 874 -6.92 -27.86 29.15
N ILE A 875 -6.96 -28.00 27.83
CA ILE A 875 -7.74 -27.16 26.91
C ILE A 875 -8.55 -28.06 25.98
#